data_eea1abb289e34003d9a50bcc59078dcc
#
_entry.id   eea1abb289e34003d9a50bcc59078dcc
#
_cell.length_a   1.000
_cell.length_b   1.000
_cell.length_c   1.000
_cell.angle_alpha   90.00
_cell.angle_beta   90.00
_cell.angle_gamma   90.00
#
_symmetry.space_group_name_H-M   'P 1'
#
loop_
_entity.id
_entity.type
_entity.pdbx_description
1 polymer ?
#
loop_
_entity_poly.entity_id
_entity_poly.type
_entity_poly.pdbx_seq_one_letter_code
_entity_poly.pdbx_strand_id
1 'polypeptide(L)'
;MIKIVFPDLSEKEFKKGVTPFEIANSISLSLAKKCMVAKLNDELIDMSQELTEDGKIELILGGEDGYENLLNHSCAHMLAQAIKQLYPNAMFGVGPAIEEGFYYDIDLGDIKLNEEDLPKIEKKMQALAASGETIHRVVVSKEKALELFSNDIYKKELIEELEDTTTITIYKQGDFYDLCRGPHVSSTKWLKNFKLLSISGAYWRGDAKNHQLQRIYGTCFATETALKEHLISLEERKKRDHRKLGKELDLFMISEFGPGFPFWLPNGMILRRNLENFWYKIHTEAGYQFVQTPIMLNKELWEISGHWYNYKENMYTSVIDEKEFAIKPMNCPGGMLVYKNDIHSYRDFPLRIGELGLVHRHEASGALNGLFRVRNFTQDDAHIFITEEQIEEEIGRLIDLYDYVYKVFQLSYHIELSTRPLDKYIGEIATWDKAEKALADAMEKKGIKYVLNPGDGAFYGPKLDFKLKDSMNRIWQCGTIQLDMNLPERFDLNYITETGEKKRPIMLHRALFGSIERFIGILIEHFAGAFPLWLAPKQIVIIPVNHDAHLQYAKYLETLLRKKDIRVTIDDRDQKMNYKIRESQTKKIPYTIIVGDQEKENQKITYRHHGSNESITMSIDEFLLMIQNEICLLYTSDAA
;
A
#
# COMPACT_ATOMS: atom_id res chain seq x y z
N MET A 1 37.32 -20.88 25.08
CA MET A 1 37.40 -19.45 24.76
C MET A 1 36.67 -19.24 23.44
N ILE A 2 36.06 -18.12 23.25
CA ILE A 2 35.51 -17.66 21.98
C ILE A 2 36.19 -16.34 21.61
N LYS A 3 36.35 -16.08 20.33
CA LYS A 3 36.99 -14.87 19.77
C LYS A 3 35.90 -13.91 19.27
N ILE A 4 35.86 -12.74 19.83
CA ILE A 4 34.91 -11.69 19.47
C ILE A 4 35.64 -10.57 18.73
N VAL A 5 35.13 -10.23 17.54
CA VAL A 5 35.63 -9.14 16.69
C VAL A 5 34.70 -7.93 16.85
N PHE A 6 35.28 -6.78 17.16
CA PHE A 6 34.54 -5.51 17.31
C PHE A 6 34.47 -4.74 15.97
N PRO A 7 33.61 -3.70 15.85
CA PRO A 7 33.47 -2.92 14.60
C PRO A 7 34.75 -2.26 14.11
N ASP A 8 35.68 -1.92 15.02
CA ASP A 8 36.99 -1.36 14.74
C ASP A 8 38.03 -2.41 14.34
N LEU A 9 37.59 -3.65 14.09
CA LEU A 9 38.40 -4.85 13.76
C LEU A 9 39.32 -5.31 14.90
N SER A 10 39.23 -4.74 16.10
CA SER A 10 39.92 -5.28 17.25
C SER A 10 39.31 -6.62 17.70
N GLU A 11 40.16 -7.50 18.24
CA GLU A 11 39.77 -8.87 18.63
C GLU A 11 40.03 -9.06 20.13
N LYS A 12 39.09 -9.75 20.80
CA LYS A 12 39.25 -10.10 22.21
C LYS A 12 38.70 -11.48 22.49
N GLU A 13 39.40 -12.25 23.31
CA GLU A 13 38.96 -13.56 23.75
C GLU A 13 38.11 -13.48 25.03
N PHE A 14 37.05 -14.27 25.06
CA PHE A 14 36.13 -14.41 26.19
C PHE A 14 35.86 -15.88 26.49
N LYS A 15 35.38 -16.19 27.68
CA LYS A 15 34.92 -17.53 28.02
C LYS A 15 33.63 -17.84 27.25
N LYS A 16 33.42 -19.09 26.83
CA LYS A 16 32.12 -19.54 26.31
C LYS A 16 31.02 -19.29 27.34
N GLY A 17 29.84 -18.81 26.90
CA GLY A 17 28.74 -18.42 27.75
C GLY A 17 28.79 -16.94 28.19
N VAL A 18 29.78 -16.14 27.73
CA VAL A 18 29.79 -14.71 27.95
C VAL A 18 28.58 -14.07 27.24
N THR A 19 28.00 -13.06 27.88
CA THR A 19 26.87 -12.30 27.30
C THR A 19 27.34 -10.97 26.67
N PRO A 20 26.60 -10.41 25.69
CA PRO A 20 26.86 -9.07 25.16
C PRO A 20 26.93 -7.99 26.25
N PHE A 21 26.13 -8.12 27.32
CA PHE A 21 26.20 -7.21 28.46
C PHE A 21 27.57 -7.29 29.16
N GLU A 22 28.09 -8.48 29.42
CA GLU A 22 29.41 -8.68 30.06
C GLU A 22 30.55 -8.19 29.14
N ILE A 23 30.42 -8.40 27.82
CA ILE A 23 31.37 -7.88 26.82
C ILE A 23 31.36 -6.34 26.89
N ALA A 24 30.19 -5.69 26.82
CA ALA A 24 30.07 -4.24 26.96
C ALA A 24 30.62 -3.73 28.31
N ASN A 25 30.34 -4.44 29.40
CA ASN A 25 30.83 -4.12 30.73
C ASN A 25 32.36 -4.24 30.85
N SER A 26 32.99 -5.18 30.10
CA SER A 26 34.44 -5.30 30.03
C SER A 26 35.14 -4.11 29.37
N ILE A 27 34.39 -3.29 28.60
CA ILE A 27 34.84 -2.02 28.04
C ILE A 27 34.55 -0.89 29.02
N SER A 28 33.29 -0.76 29.43
CA SER A 28 32.88 0.12 30.53
C SER A 28 31.47 -0.17 31.03
N LEU A 29 31.23 -0.01 32.33
CA LEU A 29 29.90 -0.14 32.91
C LEU A 29 28.90 0.90 32.33
N SER A 30 29.39 2.09 31.98
CA SER A 30 28.59 3.13 31.34
C SER A 30 28.08 2.69 29.97
N LEU A 31 28.91 2.02 29.16
CA LEU A 31 28.54 1.47 27.86
C LEU A 31 27.49 0.37 28.03
N ALA A 32 27.75 -0.61 28.90
CA ALA A 32 26.82 -1.71 29.15
C ALA A 32 25.41 -1.22 29.53
N LYS A 33 25.32 -0.16 30.35
CA LYS A 33 24.05 0.47 30.74
C LYS A 33 23.37 1.24 29.61
N LYS A 34 24.09 1.65 28.57
CA LYS A 34 23.55 2.37 27.40
C LYS A 34 23.17 1.43 26.25
N CYS A 35 23.64 0.20 26.24
CA CYS A 35 23.30 -0.78 25.21
C CYS A 35 21.84 -1.23 25.33
N MET A 36 21.13 -1.20 24.23
CA MET A 36 19.75 -1.64 24.10
C MET A 36 19.67 -3.11 23.66
N VAL A 37 20.46 -3.48 22.67
CA VAL A 37 20.54 -4.79 22.03
C VAL A 37 21.93 -4.96 21.43
N ALA A 38 22.31 -6.16 20.99
CA ALA A 38 23.53 -6.38 20.23
C ALA A 38 23.22 -7.05 18.88
N LYS A 39 24.17 -6.97 17.94
CA LYS A 39 24.21 -7.83 16.75
C LYS A 39 25.39 -8.77 16.86
N LEU A 40 25.20 -10.02 16.50
CA LEU A 40 26.24 -11.01 16.31
C LEU A 40 26.17 -11.50 14.86
N ASN A 41 27.22 -11.28 14.08
CA ASN A 41 27.27 -11.62 12.65
C ASN A 41 26.03 -11.07 11.89
N ASP A 42 25.71 -9.80 12.13
CA ASP A 42 24.58 -9.03 11.58
C ASP A 42 23.17 -9.45 12.05
N GLU A 43 23.03 -10.48 12.91
CA GLU A 43 21.77 -10.87 13.53
C GLU A 43 21.58 -10.22 14.90
N LEU A 44 20.37 -9.70 15.16
CA LEU A 44 20.02 -9.11 16.46
C LEU A 44 19.93 -10.19 17.53
N ILE A 45 20.59 -9.96 18.67
CA ILE A 45 20.59 -10.83 19.85
C ILE A 45 20.38 -10.04 21.14
N ASP A 46 19.79 -10.71 22.13
CA ASP A 46 19.58 -10.09 23.45
C ASP A 46 20.89 -9.78 24.17
N MET A 47 20.91 -8.71 24.95
CA MET A 47 22.06 -8.38 25.81
C MET A 47 22.37 -9.47 26.86
N SER A 48 21.41 -10.32 27.17
CA SER A 48 21.51 -11.43 28.13
C SER A 48 21.75 -12.79 27.47
N GLN A 49 21.87 -12.88 26.17
CA GLN A 49 22.09 -14.15 25.46
C GLN A 49 23.52 -14.64 25.61
N GLU A 50 23.70 -15.89 26.00
CA GLU A 50 25.03 -16.52 26.10
C GLU A 50 25.61 -16.80 24.71
N LEU A 51 26.86 -16.41 24.48
CA LEU A 51 27.61 -16.64 23.25
C LEU A 51 28.49 -17.88 23.38
N THR A 52 28.37 -18.79 22.43
CA THR A 52 29.09 -20.07 22.43
C THR A 52 30.07 -20.23 21.29
N GLU A 53 30.06 -19.34 20.31
CA GLU A 53 30.85 -19.39 19.07
C GLU A 53 31.53 -18.05 18.80
N ASP A 54 32.57 -18.08 17.97
CA ASP A 54 33.26 -16.90 17.51
C ASP A 54 32.32 -16.04 16.66
N GLY A 55 32.49 -14.69 16.70
CA GLY A 55 31.65 -13.82 15.90
C GLY A 55 32.03 -12.36 15.96
N LYS A 56 31.48 -11.59 15.03
CA LYS A 56 31.56 -10.12 15.01
C LYS A 56 30.41 -9.55 15.81
N ILE A 57 30.72 -8.76 16.85
CA ILE A 57 29.71 -8.13 17.70
C ILE A 57 29.62 -6.62 17.42
N GLU A 58 28.38 -6.12 17.33
CA GLU A 58 28.07 -4.70 17.33
C GLU A 58 27.12 -4.40 18.49
N LEU A 59 27.43 -3.38 19.30
CA LEU A 59 26.63 -2.97 20.47
C LEU A 59 25.77 -1.77 20.11
N ILE A 60 24.46 -1.95 20.09
CA ILE A 60 23.48 -0.91 19.69
C ILE A 60 23.05 -0.13 20.92
N LEU A 61 23.17 1.19 20.84
CA LEU A 61 22.81 2.07 21.95
C LEU A 61 21.31 2.43 21.92
N GLY A 62 20.75 2.73 23.06
CA GLY A 62 19.37 3.23 23.13
C GLY A 62 19.25 4.62 22.52
N GLY A 63 18.23 4.82 21.70
CA GLY A 63 17.97 6.06 20.98
C GLY A 63 18.50 6.07 19.54
N GLU A 64 19.13 5.00 19.08
CA GLU A 64 19.48 4.81 17.68
C GLU A 64 18.23 4.48 16.85
N ASP A 65 18.14 5.08 15.65
CA ASP A 65 17.07 4.83 14.69
C ASP A 65 17.27 3.51 13.95
N GLY A 66 16.19 2.97 13.34
CA GLY A 66 16.23 1.72 12.56
C GLY A 66 15.95 0.47 13.38
N TYR A 67 15.57 0.61 14.65
CA TYR A 67 15.22 -0.50 15.55
C TYR A 67 13.76 -0.44 16.03
N GLU A 68 12.88 0.23 15.27
CA GLU A 68 11.47 0.44 15.61
C GLU A 68 10.73 -0.89 15.80
N ASN A 69 11.04 -1.90 14.98
CA ASN A 69 10.44 -3.24 15.11
C ASN A 69 10.77 -3.86 16.47
N LEU A 70 12.03 -3.80 16.93
CA LEU A 70 12.46 -4.29 18.23
C LEU A 70 11.81 -3.52 19.39
N LEU A 71 11.72 -2.18 19.28
CA LEU A 71 11.06 -1.34 20.28
C LEU A 71 9.57 -1.68 20.36
N ASN A 72 8.90 -1.80 19.24
CA ASN A 72 7.48 -2.15 19.16
C ASN A 72 7.21 -3.56 19.72
N HIS A 73 8.02 -4.55 19.37
CA HIS A 73 7.91 -5.89 19.90
C HIS A 73 8.07 -5.91 21.43
N SER A 74 9.08 -5.21 21.96
CA SER A 74 9.30 -5.12 23.40
C SER A 74 8.20 -4.31 24.12
N CYS A 75 7.66 -3.29 23.46
CA CYS A 75 6.55 -2.49 23.98
C CYS A 75 5.24 -3.29 24.07
N ALA A 76 5.03 -4.24 23.15
CA ALA A 76 3.91 -5.18 23.23
C ALA A 76 3.96 -6.01 24.53
N HIS A 77 5.15 -6.48 24.93
CA HIS A 77 5.34 -7.19 26.21
C HIS A 77 5.13 -6.27 27.40
N MET A 78 5.56 -5.00 27.34
CA MET A 78 5.28 -4.01 28.40
C MET A 78 3.78 -3.72 28.53
N LEU A 79 3.04 -3.70 27.41
CA LEU A 79 1.57 -3.63 27.42
C LEU A 79 0.97 -4.84 28.13
N ALA A 80 1.40 -6.05 27.78
CA ALA A 80 0.92 -7.28 28.41
C ALA A 80 1.18 -7.29 29.92
N GLN A 81 2.37 -6.86 30.36
CA GLN A 81 2.68 -6.69 31.78
C GLN A 81 1.76 -5.67 32.47
N ALA A 82 1.53 -4.51 31.84
CA ALA A 82 0.63 -3.49 32.38
C ALA A 82 -0.81 -4.02 32.53
N ILE A 83 -1.30 -4.75 31.53
CA ILE A 83 -2.62 -5.39 31.56
C ILE A 83 -2.68 -6.44 32.66
N LYS A 84 -1.66 -7.31 32.79
CA LYS A 84 -1.63 -8.34 33.84
C LYS A 84 -1.69 -7.73 35.25
N GLN A 85 -1.02 -6.59 35.44
CA GLN A 85 -1.04 -5.88 36.74
C GLN A 85 -2.37 -5.15 37.01
N LEU A 86 -3.08 -4.73 35.98
CA LEU A 86 -4.41 -4.12 36.09
C LEU A 86 -5.55 -5.15 36.18
N TYR A 87 -5.35 -6.27 35.50
CA TYR A 87 -6.34 -7.36 35.36
C TYR A 87 -5.64 -8.70 35.60
N PRO A 88 -5.50 -9.16 36.84
CA PRO A 88 -4.71 -10.35 37.20
C PRO A 88 -5.15 -11.66 36.49
N ASN A 89 -6.41 -11.76 36.10
CA ASN A 89 -6.95 -12.93 35.40
C ASN A 89 -6.81 -12.85 33.87
N ALA A 90 -6.17 -11.81 33.32
CA ALA A 90 -5.96 -11.67 31.89
C ALA A 90 -5.19 -12.87 31.32
N MET A 91 -5.63 -13.37 30.17
CA MET A 91 -4.94 -14.34 29.34
C MET A 91 -4.47 -13.68 28.04
N PHE A 92 -3.39 -14.20 27.46
CA PHE A 92 -2.67 -13.51 26.39
C PHE A 92 -2.54 -14.39 25.15
N GLY A 93 -3.02 -13.90 24.02
CA GLY A 93 -2.77 -14.49 22.72
C GLY A 93 -1.36 -14.19 22.21
N VAL A 94 -1.26 -13.45 21.12
CA VAL A 94 0.00 -13.05 20.49
C VAL A 94 0.14 -11.52 20.44
N GLY A 95 1.39 -11.05 20.51
CA GLY A 95 1.74 -9.63 20.50
C GLY A 95 2.90 -9.30 19.56
N PRO A 96 2.74 -9.41 18.23
CA PRO A 96 3.80 -9.10 17.29
C PRO A 96 3.99 -7.60 17.10
N ALA A 97 5.21 -7.21 16.71
CA ALA A 97 5.41 -5.96 16.02
C ALA A 97 4.81 -6.05 14.60
N ILE A 98 4.32 -4.91 14.12
CA ILE A 98 3.83 -4.71 12.76
C ILE A 98 4.56 -3.51 12.16
N GLU A 99 4.37 -3.24 10.86
CA GLU A 99 5.13 -2.23 10.12
C GLU A 99 5.17 -0.84 10.80
N GLU A 100 4.07 -0.41 11.42
CA GLU A 100 3.98 0.92 12.03
C GLU A 100 3.67 0.89 13.55
N GLY A 101 3.95 -0.22 14.22
CA GLY A 101 3.65 -0.33 15.64
C GLY A 101 3.64 -1.77 16.12
N PHE A 102 2.71 -2.06 17.03
CA PHE A 102 2.47 -3.38 17.58
C PHE A 102 0.99 -3.55 17.92
N TYR A 103 0.59 -4.80 18.15
CA TYR A 103 -0.65 -5.08 18.87
C TYR A 103 -0.46 -6.18 19.89
N TYR A 104 -1.43 -6.35 20.76
CA TYR A 104 -1.54 -7.53 21.62
C TYR A 104 -2.98 -8.01 21.71
N ASP A 105 -3.18 -9.32 21.54
CA ASP A 105 -4.46 -9.99 21.68
C ASP A 105 -4.66 -10.45 23.12
N ILE A 106 -5.72 -10.01 23.76
CA ILE A 106 -5.95 -10.16 25.20
C ILE A 106 -7.34 -10.70 25.44
N ASP A 107 -7.46 -11.67 26.33
CA ASP A 107 -8.73 -12.15 26.85
C ASP A 107 -8.89 -11.70 28.31
N LEU A 108 -9.92 -10.94 28.57
CA LEU A 108 -10.28 -10.43 29.90
C LEU A 108 -11.58 -11.04 30.43
N GLY A 109 -12.04 -12.15 29.81
CA GLY A 109 -13.35 -12.74 30.12
C GLY A 109 -14.49 -11.76 29.83
N ASP A 110 -15.31 -11.48 30.82
CA ASP A 110 -16.47 -10.60 30.67
C ASP A 110 -16.14 -9.10 30.58
N ILE A 111 -14.89 -8.71 30.87
CA ILE A 111 -14.48 -7.31 30.86
C ILE A 111 -14.23 -6.87 29.43
N LYS A 112 -14.96 -5.83 28.96
CA LYS A 112 -14.75 -5.20 27.66
C LYS A 112 -14.10 -3.84 27.85
N LEU A 113 -12.92 -3.67 27.25
CA LEU A 113 -12.23 -2.41 27.20
C LEU A 113 -12.79 -1.52 26.08
N ASN A 114 -12.70 -0.23 26.28
CA ASN A 114 -13.00 0.79 25.26
C ASN A 114 -11.86 1.80 25.20
N GLU A 115 -11.90 2.76 24.28
CA GLU A 115 -10.83 3.74 24.09
C GLU A 115 -10.60 4.65 25.33
N GLU A 116 -11.60 4.81 26.20
CA GLU A 116 -11.47 5.58 27.45
C GLU A 116 -10.59 4.87 28.49
N ASP A 117 -10.39 3.57 28.35
CA ASP A 117 -9.49 2.78 29.22
C ASP A 117 -8.02 2.92 28.85
N LEU A 118 -7.71 3.30 27.60
CA LEU A 118 -6.32 3.43 27.12
C LEU A 118 -5.45 4.34 27.97
N PRO A 119 -5.89 5.54 28.41
CA PRO A 119 -5.07 6.40 29.26
C PRO A 119 -4.67 5.76 30.60
N LYS A 120 -5.53 4.92 31.18
CA LYS A 120 -5.23 4.19 32.41
C LYS A 120 -4.14 3.14 32.19
N ILE A 121 -4.21 2.44 31.06
CA ILE A 121 -3.20 1.44 30.67
C ILE A 121 -1.88 2.14 30.35
N GLU A 122 -1.90 3.23 29.57
CA GLU A 122 -0.71 4.04 29.26
C GLU A 122 -0.01 4.53 30.54
N LYS A 123 -0.76 5.03 31.51
CA LYS A 123 -0.18 5.47 32.80
C LYS A 123 0.55 4.34 33.51
N LYS A 124 0.03 3.11 33.43
CA LYS A 124 0.69 1.92 34.00
C LYS A 124 1.96 1.57 33.22
N MET A 125 1.90 1.60 31.89
CA MET A 125 3.07 1.39 31.04
C MET A 125 4.15 2.45 31.26
N GLN A 126 3.78 3.72 31.44
CA GLN A 126 4.72 4.79 31.76
C GLN A 126 5.46 4.51 33.09
N ALA A 127 4.76 4.00 34.11
CA ALA A 127 5.38 3.62 35.37
C ALA A 127 6.38 2.46 35.19
N LEU A 128 6.04 1.46 34.34
CA LEU A 128 6.94 0.35 34.01
C LEU A 128 8.17 0.81 33.21
N ALA A 129 8.00 1.74 32.27
CA ALA A 129 9.13 2.32 31.55
C ALA A 129 10.06 3.13 32.48
N ALA A 130 9.48 3.88 33.43
CA ALA A 130 10.23 4.66 34.42
C ALA A 130 10.97 3.80 35.45
N SER A 131 10.44 2.61 35.80
CA SER A 131 11.12 1.66 36.73
C SER A 131 12.39 1.09 36.12
N GLY A 132 12.48 1.01 34.78
CA GLY A 132 13.67 0.51 34.09
C GLY A 132 13.96 -0.97 34.36
N GLU A 133 12.93 -1.78 34.48
CA GLU A 133 13.07 -3.24 34.69
C GLU A 133 13.89 -3.88 33.58
N THR A 134 14.77 -4.80 33.95
CA THR A 134 15.55 -5.56 32.97
C THR A 134 14.70 -6.64 32.32
N ILE A 135 14.94 -6.86 31.03
CA ILE A 135 14.29 -7.92 30.25
C ILE A 135 15.30 -9.03 30.01
N HIS A 136 14.99 -10.22 30.47
CA HIS A 136 15.87 -11.37 30.42
C HIS A 136 15.27 -12.51 29.60
N ARG A 137 16.06 -13.03 28.65
CA ARG A 137 15.78 -14.25 27.93
C ARG A 137 16.10 -15.47 28.81
N VAL A 138 15.17 -16.40 28.89
CA VAL A 138 15.35 -17.67 29.64
C VAL A 138 14.95 -18.83 28.76
N VAL A 139 15.83 -19.83 28.62
CA VAL A 139 15.52 -21.09 27.94
C VAL A 139 14.89 -22.05 28.95
N VAL A 140 13.77 -22.65 28.59
CA VAL A 140 13.04 -23.59 29.46
C VAL A 140 12.68 -24.85 28.70
N SER A 141 12.44 -25.96 29.44
CA SER A 141 11.86 -27.17 28.85
C SER A 141 10.36 -26.97 28.55
N LYS A 142 9.80 -27.82 27.69
CA LYS A 142 8.37 -27.80 27.33
C LYS A 142 7.48 -28.02 28.56
N GLU A 143 7.87 -28.93 29.45
CA GLU A 143 7.16 -29.19 30.71
C GLU A 143 7.16 -27.96 31.61
N LYS A 144 8.31 -27.28 31.73
CA LYS A 144 8.40 -26.07 32.55
C LYS A 144 7.62 -24.91 31.96
N ALA A 145 7.59 -24.77 30.63
CA ALA A 145 6.76 -23.78 29.94
C ALA A 145 5.26 -24.07 30.20
N LEU A 146 4.80 -25.29 30.04
CA LEU A 146 3.42 -25.69 30.31
C LEU A 146 3.01 -25.45 31.79
N GLU A 147 3.93 -25.67 32.73
CA GLU A 147 3.70 -25.34 34.13
C GLU A 147 3.51 -23.85 34.36
N LEU A 148 4.39 -23.01 33.78
CA LEU A 148 4.36 -21.56 33.94
C LEU A 148 3.09 -20.94 33.34
N PHE A 149 2.64 -21.44 32.19
CA PHE A 149 1.46 -20.95 31.47
C PHE A 149 0.21 -21.81 31.70
N SER A 150 0.16 -22.60 32.78
CA SER A 150 -0.96 -23.52 33.08
C SER A 150 -2.32 -22.83 33.14
N ASN A 151 -2.39 -21.55 33.52
CA ASN A 151 -3.59 -20.76 33.63
C ASN A 151 -3.90 -19.89 32.37
N ASP A 152 -3.13 -20.04 31.30
CA ASP A 152 -3.31 -19.32 30.05
C ASP A 152 -3.53 -20.30 28.89
N ILE A 153 -4.79 -20.46 28.50
CA ILE A 153 -5.17 -21.46 27.48
C ILE A 153 -4.52 -21.21 26.13
N TYR A 154 -4.30 -19.94 25.76
CA TYR A 154 -3.71 -19.56 24.47
C TYR A 154 -2.21 -19.88 24.43
N LYS A 155 -1.48 -19.52 25.48
CA LYS A 155 -0.03 -19.85 25.60
C LYS A 155 0.19 -21.35 25.69
N LYS A 156 -0.68 -22.05 26.41
CA LYS A 156 -0.62 -23.51 26.52
C LYS A 156 -0.79 -24.18 25.16
N GLU A 157 -1.80 -23.79 24.39
CA GLU A 157 -2.05 -24.28 23.02
C GLU A 157 -0.84 -24.03 22.11
N LEU A 158 -0.25 -22.81 22.14
CA LEU A 158 0.94 -22.49 21.38
C LEU A 158 2.14 -23.36 21.74
N ILE A 159 2.34 -23.67 23.03
CA ILE A 159 3.46 -24.52 23.50
C ILE A 159 3.24 -25.98 23.10
N GLU A 160 2.01 -26.49 23.20
CA GLU A 160 1.68 -27.89 22.85
C GLU A 160 1.96 -28.17 21.36
N GLU A 161 1.77 -27.20 20.48
CA GLU A 161 2.03 -27.33 19.04
C GLU A 161 3.52 -27.27 18.65
N LEU A 162 4.40 -26.81 19.54
CA LEU A 162 5.83 -26.78 19.24
C LEU A 162 6.39 -28.22 19.19
N GLU A 163 7.22 -28.46 18.16
CA GLU A 163 7.97 -29.71 18.07
C GLU A 163 8.89 -29.89 19.29
N ASP A 164 9.10 -31.13 19.73
CA ASP A 164 9.91 -31.45 20.92
C ASP A 164 11.39 -31.02 20.77
N THR A 165 11.86 -30.84 19.55
CA THR A 165 13.20 -30.34 19.22
C THR A 165 13.33 -28.81 19.29
N THR A 166 12.21 -28.10 19.43
CA THR A 166 12.21 -26.64 19.42
C THR A 166 12.69 -26.05 20.74
N THR A 167 13.68 -25.16 20.68
CA THR A 167 14.12 -24.41 21.87
C THR A 167 13.04 -23.44 22.30
N ILE A 168 12.46 -23.64 23.48
CA ILE A 168 11.43 -22.79 24.03
C ILE A 168 12.07 -21.67 24.85
N THR A 169 11.74 -20.45 24.54
CA THR A 169 12.21 -19.24 25.23
C THR A 169 11.07 -18.47 25.86
N ILE A 170 11.29 -17.98 27.05
CA ILE A 170 10.44 -17.03 27.74
C ILE A 170 11.23 -15.76 28.05
N TYR A 171 10.54 -14.65 28.10
CA TYR A 171 11.13 -13.38 28.50
C TYR A 171 10.55 -12.94 29.83
N LYS A 172 11.45 -12.75 30.79
CA LYS A 172 11.10 -12.29 32.13
C LYS A 172 11.35 -10.78 32.26
N GLN A 173 10.33 -10.06 32.72
CA GLN A 173 10.33 -8.62 32.93
C GLN A 173 9.71 -8.32 34.31
N GLY A 174 10.55 -8.05 35.30
CA GLY A 174 10.09 -7.99 36.69
C GLY A 174 9.42 -9.31 37.11
N ASP A 175 8.16 -9.24 37.57
CA ASP A 175 7.36 -10.41 37.95
C ASP A 175 6.53 -10.98 36.79
N PHE A 176 6.57 -10.36 35.62
CA PHE A 176 5.88 -10.80 34.42
C PHE A 176 6.81 -11.66 33.53
N TYR A 177 6.23 -12.66 32.89
CA TYR A 177 6.90 -13.45 31.87
C TYR A 177 5.96 -13.77 30.71
N ASP A 178 6.54 -13.86 29.52
CA ASP A 178 5.81 -14.18 28.31
C ASP A 178 6.56 -15.18 27.43
N LEU A 179 5.81 -15.95 26.64
CA LEU A 179 6.34 -16.89 25.64
C LEU A 179 6.72 -16.09 24.40
N CYS A 180 8.01 -16.08 24.05
CA CYS A 180 8.48 -15.33 22.89
C CYS A 180 9.81 -15.86 22.36
N ARG A 181 10.06 -15.66 21.05
CA ARG A 181 11.34 -16.01 20.41
C ARG A 181 12.40 -14.92 20.57
N GLY A 182 11.98 -13.68 20.77
CA GLY A 182 12.84 -12.51 20.87
C GLY A 182 13.38 -12.03 19.50
N PRO A 183 14.45 -11.21 19.48
CA PRO A 183 15.04 -10.56 20.66
C PRO A 183 14.21 -9.41 21.24
N HIS A 184 14.61 -8.92 22.42
CA HIS A 184 14.02 -7.78 23.09
C HIS A 184 15.06 -6.76 23.53
N VAL A 185 14.61 -5.53 23.83
CA VAL A 185 15.48 -4.51 24.43
C VAL A 185 15.91 -4.93 25.84
N SER A 186 17.09 -4.50 26.27
CA SER A 186 17.68 -4.87 27.57
C SER A 186 16.89 -4.39 28.80
N SER A 187 16.04 -3.37 28.65
CA SER A 187 15.30 -2.77 29.76
C SER A 187 14.11 -1.96 29.28
N THR A 188 13.04 -1.93 30.08
CA THR A 188 11.84 -1.13 29.82
C THR A 188 12.10 0.37 29.71
N LYS A 189 13.22 0.89 30.23
CA LYS A 189 13.60 2.30 30.12
C LYS A 189 13.72 2.81 28.68
N TRP A 190 13.94 1.92 27.71
CA TRP A 190 14.02 2.24 26.29
C TRP A 190 12.63 2.45 25.63
N LEU A 191 11.56 2.00 26.32
CA LEU A 191 10.18 1.98 25.84
C LEU A 191 9.35 3.18 26.31
N LYS A 192 9.97 4.33 26.61
CA LYS A 192 9.30 5.50 27.17
C LYS A 192 8.47 6.30 26.16
N ASN A 193 8.82 6.24 24.88
CA ASN A 193 8.18 7.02 23.82
C ASN A 193 7.17 6.15 23.06
N PHE A 194 6.04 5.89 23.68
CA PHE A 194 4.97 5.05 23.12
C PHE A 194 3.60 5.74 23.17
N LYS A 195 2.65 5.23 22.38
CA LYS A 195 1.25 5.62 22.43
C LYS A 195 0.38 4.39 22.13
N LEU A 196 -0.71 4.19 22.89
CA LEU A 196 -1.77 3.28 22.54
C LEU A 196 -2.74 3.97 21.58
N LEU A 197 -3.15 3.29 20.53
CA LEU A 197 -3.85 3.91 19.39
C LEU A 197 -5.35 3.59 19.36
N SER A 198 -5.71 2.31 19.54
CA SER A 198 -7.10 1.85 19.42
C SER A 198 -7.29 0.45 20.01
N ILE A 199 -8.56 0.08 20.16
CA ILE A 199 -8.98 -1.28 20.54
C ILE A 199 -9.91 -1.81 19.47
N SER A 200 -9.72 -3.09 19.09
CA SER A 200 -10.63 -3.81 18.18
C SER A 200 -10.90 -5.23 18.68
N GLY A 201 -11.96 -5.86 18.17
CA GLY A 201 -12.15 -7.30 18.32
C GLY A 201 -11.24 -8.07 17.37
N ALA A 202 -10.74 -9.22 17.82
CA ALA A 202 -10.02 -10.17 16.98
C ALA A 202 -10.46 -11.59 17.37
N TYR A 203 -10.47 -12.53 16.41
CA TYR A 203 -10.70 -13.93 16.70
C TYR A 203 -9.36 -14.65 16.87
N TRP A 204 -9.29 -15.55 17.83
CA TRP A 204 -8.11 -16.38 18.02
C TRP A 204 -7.75 -17.09 16.71
N ARG A 205 -6.50 -16.95 16.27
CA ARG A 205 -5.98 -17.47 14.97
C ARG A 205 -6.75 -16.99 13.73
N GLY A 206 -7.50 -15.90 13.84
CA GLY A 206 -8.26 -15.34 12.71
C GLY A 206 -9.50 -16.15 12.31
N ASP A 207 -9.87 -17.20 13.03
CA ASP A 207 -11.06 -17.99 12.75
C ASP A 207 -12.24 -17.50 13.59
N ALA A 208 -13.32 -17.08 12.91
CA ALA A 208 -14.56 -16.56 13.54
C ALA A 208 -15.28 -17.61 14.43
N LYS A 209 -14.90 -18.88 14.36
CA LYS A 209 -15.42 -19.95 15.23
C LYS A 209 -14.72 -20.00 16.59
N ASN A 210 -13.56 -19.40 16.72
CA ASN A 210 -12.76 -19.38 17.92
C ASN A 210 -13.15 -18.24 18.86
N HIS A 211 -12.57 -18.21 20.06
CA HIS A 211 -12.80 -17.17 21.05
C HIS A 211 -12.49 -15.78 20.51
N GLN A 212 -13.35 -14.82 20.83
CA GLN A 212 -13.15 -13.42 20.51
C GLN A 212 -12.25 -12.77 21.55
N LEU A 213 -11.12 -12.23 21.11
CA LEU A 213 -10.15 -11.49 21.90
C LEU A 213 -10.30 -10.00 21.68
N GLN A 214 -9.72 -9.20 22.57
CA GLN A 214 -9.59 -7.77 22.43
C GLN A 214 -8.17 -7.45 22.01
N ARG A 215 -8.02 -6.78 20.86
CA ARG A 215 -6.73 -6.40 20.28
C ARG A 215 -6.47 -4.92 20.56
N ILE A 216 -5.41 -4.66 21.33
CA ILE A 216 -4.95 -3.29 21.60
C ILE A 216 -3.78 -2.98 20.67
N TYR A 217 -3.91 -1.89 19.91
CA TYR A 217 -2.86 -1.37 19.04
C TYR A 217 -2.07 -0.28 19.74
N GLY A 218 -0.77 -0.25 19.49
CA GLY A 218 0.12 0.80 19.98
C GLY A 218 1.32 0.99 19.06
N THR A 219 2.13 2.00 19.37
CA THR A 219 3.36 2.30 18.66
C THR A 219 4.43 2.79 19.64
N CYS A 220 5.71 2.50 19.35
CA CYS A 220 6.85 2.89 20.16
C CYS A 220 8.03 3.31 19.28
N PHE A 221 8.67 4.43 19.65
CA PHE A 221 9.79 5.01 18.92
C PHE A 221 11.00 5.27 19.81
N ALA A 222 12.18 5.37 19.21
CA ALA A 222 13.42 5.67 19.91
C ALA A 222 13.39 7.06 20.58
N THR A 223 12.77 8.04 19.93
CA THR A 223 12.71 9.44 20.37
C THR A 223 11.28 9.97 20.48
N GLU A 224 11.08 10.97 21.33
CA GLU A 224 9.79 11.65 21.46
C GLU A 224 9.42 12.41 20.18
N THR A 225 10.41 12.95 19.48
CA THR A 225 10.21 13.66 18.19
C THR A 225 9.65 12.71 17.15
N ALA A 226 10.26 11.53 16.95
CA ALA A 226 9.78 10.52 16.02
C ALA A 226 8.35 10.05 16.35
N LEU A 227 8.04 9.83 17.62
CA LEU A 227 6.67 9.51 18.05
C LEU A 227 5.68 10.63 17.70
N LYS A 228 6.00 11.90 17.95
CA LYS A 228 5.13 13.04 17.63
C LYS A 228 4.90 13.17 16.13
N GLU A 229 5.94 13.03 15.32
CA GLU A 229 5.85 13.07 13.85
C GLU A 229 4.96 11.94 13.33
N HIS A 230 5.13 10.72 13.87
CA HIS A 230 4.28 9.58 13.51
C HIS A 230 2.81 9.82 13.88
N LEU A 231 2.52 10.33 15.08
CA LEU A 231 1.14 10.63 15.49
C LEU A 231 0.50 11.71 14.62
N ILE A 232 1.25 12.75 14.24
CA ILE A 232 0.80 13.77 13.27
C ILE A 232 0.48 13.10 11.93
N SER A 233 1.35 12.22 11.46
CA SER A 233 1.13 11.47 10.20
C SER A 233 -0.14 10.62 10.27
N LEU A 234 -0.40 9.92 11.39
CA LEU A 234 -1.62 9.13 11.58
C LEU A 234 -2.89 10.01 11.56
N GLU A 235 -2.85 11.19 12.20
CA GLU A 235 -3.98 12.13 12.17
C GLU A 235 -4.23 12.67 10.75
N GLU A 236 -3.17 13.00 10.01
CA GLU A 236 -3.30 13.41 8.61
C GLU A 236 -3.85 12.28 7.73
N ARG A 237 -3.43 11.03 7.92
CA ARG A 237 -3.99 9.87 7.21
C ARG A 237 -5.48 9.70 7.49
N LYS A 238 -5.94 9.86 8.74
CA LYS A 238 -7.37 9.81 9.08
C LYS A 238 -8.17 10.92 8.39
N LYS A 239 -7.62 12.13 8.29
CA LYS A 239 -8.27 13.25 7.60
C LYS A 239 -8.37 13.00 6.08
N ARG A 240 -7.37 12.34 5.49
CA ARG A 240 -7.26 12.07 4.05
C ARG A 240 -7.91 10.76 3.62
N ASP A 241 -8.41 9.94 4.54
CA ASP A 241 -9.00 8.63 4.24
C ASP A 241 -9.99 8.72 3.07
N HIS A 242 -9.73 7.98 2.00
CA HIS A 242 -10.52 8.02 0.76
C HIS A 242 -11.98 7.64 0.95
N ARG A 243 -12.30 6.81 1.97
CA ARG A 243 -13.68 6.43 2.29
C ARG A 243 -14.45 7.62 2.86
N LYS A 244 -13.80 8.39 3.74
CA LYS A 244 -14.34 9.62 4.33
C LYS A 244 -14.47 10.70 3.25
N LEU A 245 -13.39 11.03 2.57
CA LEU A 245 -13.39 12.06 1.52
C LEU A 245 -14.27 11.66 0.34
N GLY A 246 -14.31 10.38 -0.04
CA GLY A 246 -15.18 9.88 -1.09
C GLY A 246 -16.66 10.12 -0.80
N LYS A 247 -17.07 9.94 0.48
CA LYS A 247 -18.44 10.28 0.94
C LYS A 247 -18.67 11.80 0.98
N GLU A 248 -17.73 12.57 1.54
CA GLU A 248 -17.84 14.03 1.65
C GLU A 248 -17.89 14.75 0.28
N LEU A 249 -17.21 14.20 -0.72
CA LEU A 249 -17.12 14.74 -2.08
C LEU A 249 -18.11 14.10 -3.06
N ASP A 250 -18.97 13.17 -2.60
CA ASP A 250 -19.95 12.44 -3.40
C ASP A 250 -19.30 11.68 -4.58
N LEU A 251 -18.21 10.91 -4.31
CA LEU A 251 -17.47 10.21 -5.35
C LEU A 251 -17.94 8.77 -5.56
N PHE A 252 -18.10 8.01 -4.47
CA PHE A 252 -18.52 6.61 -4.52
C PHE A 252 -19.20 6.16 -3.22
N MET A 253 -19.85 5.01 -3.28
CA MET A 253 -20.40 4.32 -2.13
C MET A 253 -20.18 2.80 -2.23
N ILE A 254 -20.16 2.13 -1.10
CA ILE A 254 -20.23 0.67 -0.99
C ILE A 254 -21.56 0.31 -0.32
N SER A 255 -22.32 -0.61 -0.91
CA SER A 255 -23.59 -1.08 -0.41
C SER A 255 -23.45 -2.40 0.32
N GLU A 256 -24.33 -2.67 1.29
CA GLU A 256 -24.48 -3.99 1.93
C GLU A 256 -24.88 -5.10 0.94
N PHE A 257 -25.57 -4.73 -0.15
CA PHE A 257 -25.94 -5.66 -1.23
C PHE A 257 -24.77 -6.04 -2.15
N GLY A 258 -23.63 -5.35 -2.04
CA GLY A 258 -22.44 -5.59 -2.84
C GLY A 258 -21.15 -5.26 -2.06
N PRO A 259 -20.82 -6.00 -0.99
CA PRO A 259 -19.60 -5.73 -0.23
C PRO A 259 -18.35 -5.96 -1.12
N GLY A 260 -17.53 -4.91 -1.22
CA GLY A 260 -16.36 -4.90 -2.10
C GLY A 260 -16.66 -4.53 -3.57
N PHE A 261 -17.88 -4.10 -3.89
CA PHE A 261 -18.26 -3.61 -5.21
C PHE A 261 -18.54 -2.09 -5.12
N PRO A 262 -17.66 -1.23 -5.64
CA PRO A 262 -17.86 0.22 -5.57
C PRO A 262 -18.97 0.67 -6.53
N PHE A 263 -19.88 1.51 -6.02
CA PHE A 263 -20.87 2.23 -6.81
C PHE A 263 -20.36 3.64 -7.05
N TRP A 264 -20.14 4.01 -8.30
CA TRP A 264 -19.68 5.34 -8.66
C TRP A 264 -20.83 6.34 -8.67
N LEU A 265 -20.68 7.44 -7.92
CA LEU A 265 -21.60 8.56 -7.91
C LEU A 265 -21.26 9.55 -9.05
N PRO A 266 -22.14 10.51 -9.37
CA PRO A 266 -21.91 11.41 -10.51
C PRO A 266 -20.55 12.13 -10.49
N ASN A 267 -20.10 12.65 -9.35
CA ASN A 267 -18.79 13.30 -9.23
C ASN A 267 -17.64 12.29 -9.43
N GLY A 268 -17.79 11.09 -8.88
CA GLY A 268 -16.82 10.02 -9.06
C GLY A 268 -16.71 9.56 -10.51
N MET A 269 -17.83 9.50 -11.23
CA MET A 269 -17.84 9.18 -12.66
C MET A 269 -17.13 10.23 -13.50
N ILE A 270 -17.21 11.51 -13.14
CA ILE A 270 -16.45 12.56 -13.82
C ILE A 270 -14.95 12.37 -13.61
N LEU A 271 -14.53 12.14 -12.35
CA LEU A 271 -13.13 11.89 -12.01
C LEU A 271 -12.59 10.66 -12.76
N ARG A 272 -13.34 9.55 -12.73
CA ARG A 272 -13.01 8.30 -13.41
C ARG A 272 -12.85 8.51 -14.92
N ARG A 273 -13.83 9.16 -15.58
CA ARG A 273 -13.78 9.41 -17.03
C ARG A 273 -12.62 10.31 -17.43
N ASN A 274 -12.26 11.31 -16.62
CA ASN A 274 -11.09 12.14 -16.87
C ASN A 274 -9.81 11.32 -16.85
N LEU A 275 -9.67 10.39 -15.89
CA LEU A 275 -8.54 9.48 -15.80
C LEU A 275 -8.51 8.49 -16.98
N GLU A 276 -9.65 7.90 -17.34
CA GLU A 276 -9.78 7.01 -18.50
C GLU A 276 -9.45 7.74 -19.81
N ASN A 277 -9.94 8.96 -20.01
CA ASN A 277 -9.65 9.77 -21.19
C ASN A 277 -8.15 10.11 -21.28
N PHE A 278 -7.52 10.45 -20.17
CA PHE A 278 -6.08 10.65 -20.10
C PHE A 278 -5.33 9.38 -20.51
N TRP A 279 -5.74 8.22 -19.99
CA TRP A 279 -5.17 6.92 -20.35
C TRP A 279 -5.30 6.63 -21.86
N TYR A 280 -6.48 6.78 -22.43
CA TYR A 280 -6.70 6.60 -23.87
C TYR A 280 -5.83 7.53 -24.71
N LYS A 281 -5.71 8.78 -24.31
CA LYS A 281 -4.91 9.77 -25.04
C LYS A 281 -3.44 9.36 -25.10
N ILE A 282 -2.80 9.15 -23.97
CA ILE A 282 -1.36 8.83 -23.91
C ILE A 282 -1.03 7.49 -24.60
N HIS A 283 -1.95 6.52 -24.54
CA HIS A 283 -1.75 5.23 -25.20
C HIS A 283 -1.97 5.31 -26.70
N THR A 284 -2.92 6.11 -27.18
CA THR A 284 -3.09 6.39 -28.61
C THR A 284 -1.83 7.04 -29.18
N GLU A 285 -1.27 8.02 -28.48
CA GLU A 285 0.00 8.68 -28.85
C GLU A 285 1.18 7.72 -28.83
N ALA A 286 1.18 6.73 -27.94
CA ALA A 286 2.19 5.66 -27.86
C ALA A 286 1.95 4.48 -28.84
N GLY A 287 0.94 4.58 -29.74
CA GLY A 287 0.68 3.60 -30.79
C GLY A 287 -0.05 2.33 -30.33
N TYR A 288 -0.86 2.41 -29.27
CA TYR A 288 -1.70 1.29 -28.83
C TYR A 288 -3.00 1.20 -29.63
N GLN A 289 -3.43 -0.03 -29.87
CA GLN A 289 -4.77 -0.41 -30.32
C GLN A 289 -5.60 -0.83 -29.11
N PHE A 290 -6.92 -0.60 -29.15
CA PHE A 290 -7.78 -0.91 -28.01
C PHE A 290 -8.77 -2.00 -28.33
N VAL A 291 -8.98 -2.89 -27.36
CA VAL A 291 -9.94 -3.99 -27.44
C VAL A 291 -10.80 -4.03 -26.18
N GLN A 292 -11.86 -4.80 -26.25
CA GLN A 292 -12.69 -5.15 -25.10
C GLN A 292 -13.03 -6.63 -25.17
N THR A 293 -12.64 -7.40 -24.15
CA THR A 293 -12.91 -8.82 -24.06
C THR A 293 -14.14 -9.11 -23.17
N PRO A 294 -14.90 -10.20 -23.45
CA PRO A 294 -16.06 -10.56 -22.66
C PRO A 294 -15.73 -10.82 -21.19
N ILE A 295 -16.68 -10.49 -20.31
CA ILE A 295 -16.50 -10.66 -18.86
C ILE A 295 -16.62 -12.14 -18.46
N MET A 296 -17.54 -12.90 -19.09
CA MET A 296 -17.80 -14.30 -18.78
C MET A 296 -17.35 -15.18 -19.93
N LEU A 297 -16.50 -16.16 -19.64
CA LEU A 297 -15.94 -17.09 -20.60
C LEU A 297 -15.97 -18.51 -20.03
N ASN A 298 -15.97 -19.53 -20.91
CA ASN A 298 -16.05 -20.92 -20.50
C ASN A 298 -14.77 -21.39 -19.77
N LYS A 299 -14.91 -22.46 -19.00
CA LYS A 299 -13.84 -23.07 -18.19
C LYS A 299 -12.61 -23.45 -19.00
N GLU A 300 -12.80 -23.97 -20.21
CA GLU A 300 -11.72 -24.48 -21.06
C GLU A 300 -10.63 -23.41 -21.30
N LEU A 301 -11.03 -22.15 -21.50
CA LEU A 301 -10.09 -21.05 -21.65
C LEU A 301 -9.18 -20.88 -20.42
N TRP A 302 -9.77 -21.04 -19.23
CA TRP A 302 -9.07 -20.90 -17.96
C TRP A 302 -8.18 -22.11 -17.65
N GLU A 303 -8.52 -23.30 -18.16
CA GLU A 303 -7.67 -24.49 -18.11
C GLU A 303 -6.47 -24.35 -19.05
N ILE A 304 -6.66 -23.90 -20.29
CA ILE A 304 -5.58 -23.61 -21.24
C ILE A 304 -4.59 -22.61 -20.65
N SER A 305 -5.08 -21.51 -20.09
CA SER A 305 -4.23 -20.49 -19.51
C SER A 305 -3.60 -20.87 -18.16
N GLY A 306 -4.06 -21.93 -17.52
CA GLY A 306 -3.61 -22.37 -16.19
C GLY A 306 -4.24 -21.64 -15.01
N HIS A 307 -5.08 -20.62 -15.24
CA HIS A 307 -5.76 -19.89 -14.17
C HIS A 307 -6.67 -20.79 -13.34
N TRP A 308 -7.32 -21.79 -13.98
CA TRP A 308 -8.21 -22.72 -13.29
C TRP A 308 -7.52 -23.49 -12.17
N TYR A 309 -6.25 -23.82 -12.32
CA TYR A 309 -5.48 -24.60 -11.36
C TYR A 309 -4.74 -23.73 -10.34
N ASN A 310 -4.27 -22.55 -10.75
CA ASN A 310 -3.42 -21.70 -9.92
C ASN A 310 -4.17 -20.54 -9.25
N TYR A 311 -5.41 -20.22 -9.70
CA TYR A 311 -6.14 -19.02 -9.28
C TYR A 311 -7.62 -19.24 -8.98
N LYS A 312 -8.10 -20.50 -8.97
CA LYS A 312 -9.54 -20.86 -8.85
C LYS A 312 -10.21 -20.29 -7.60
N GLU A 313 -9.52 -20.25 -6.48
CA GLU A 313 -10.06 -19.74 -5.20
C GLU A 313 -10.48 -18.26 -5.29
N ASN A 314 -9.88 -17.51 -6.20
CA ASN A 314 -10.20 -16.11 -6.44
C ASN A 314 -11.18 -15.88 -7.58
N MET A 315 -11.72 -16.93 -8.21
CA MET A 315 -12.61 -16.82 -9.35
C MET A 315 -14.07 -16.97 -8.94
N TYR A 316 -14.95 -16.17 -9.56
CA TYR A 316 -16.40 -16.39 -9.54
C TYR A 316 -16.77 -17.34 -10.67
N THR A 317 -17.39 -18.45 -10.32
CA THR A 317 -17.79 -19.48 -11.29
C THR A 317 -19.31 -19.67 -11.30
N SER A 318 -19.84 -20.10 -12.45
CA SER A 318 -21.27 -20.43 -12.63
C SER A 318 -21.42 -21.63 -13.55
N VAL A 319 -22.53 -22.35 -13.41
CA VAL A 319 -22.92 -23.44 -14.32
C VAL A 319 -24.13 -22.99 -15.11
N ILE A 320 -24.04 -22.97 -16.42
CA ILE A 320 -25.10 -22.57 -17.35
C ILE A 320 -25.21 -23.66 -18.42
N ASP A 321 -26.39 -24.23 -18.60
CA ASP A 321 -26.63 -25.32 -19.58
C ASP A 321 -25.61 -26.48 -19.43
N GLU A 322 -25.40 -26.91 -18.20
CA GLU A 322 -24.45 -27.98 -17.82
C GLU A 322 -22.97 -27.70 -18.12
N LYS A 323 -22.62 -26.45 -18.50
CA LYS A 323 -21.26 -26.00 -18.76
C LYS A 323 -20.77 -25.07 -17.68
N GLU A 324 -19.51 -25.22 -17.27
CA GLU A 324 -18.87 -24.32 -16.32
C GLU A 324 -18.35 -23.07 -17.04
N PHE A 325 -18.65 -21.92 -16.46
CA PHE A 325 -18.15 -20.59 -16.85
C PHE A 325 -17.46 -19.92 -15.68
N ALA A 326 -16.58 -18.98 -15.97
CA ALA A 326 -16.03 -18.09 -14.97
C ALA A 326 -16.08 -16.64 -15.43
N ILE A 327 -16.29 -15.75 -14.46
CA ILE A 327 -16.08 -14.31 -14.63
C ILE A 327 -14.57 -14.06 -14.62
N LYS A 328 -14.08 -13.33 -15.61
CA LYS A 328 -12.63 -13.13 -15.79
C LYS A 328 -11.97 -12.48 -14.58
N PRO A 329 -10.94 -13.13 -13.99
CA PRO A 329 -10.12 -12.52 -12.96
C PRO A 329 -8.94 -11.70 -13.53
N MET A 330 -8.65 -11.90 -14.83
CA MET A 330 -7.59 -11.28 -15.62
C MET A 330 -8.01 -11.17 -17.09
N ASN A 331 -7.39 -10.26 -17.85
CA ASN A 331 -7.73 -10.00 -19.24
C ASN A 331 -6.90 -10.81 -20.24
N CYS A 332 -5.72 -11.28 -19.84
CA CYS A 332 -4.74 -11.92 -20.71
C CYS A 332 -5.28 -13.07 -21.58
N PRO A 333 -6.09 -14.03 -21.10
CA PRO A 333 -6.60 -15.09 -21.96
C PRO A 333 -7.50 -14.58 -23.09
N GLY A 334 -8.33 -13.56 -22.78
CA GLY A 334 -9.14 -12.89 -23.80
C GLY A 334 -8.30 -12.16 -24.85
N GLY A 335 -7.26 -11.44 -24.42
CA GLY A 335 -6.32 -10.76 -25.30
C GLY A 335 -5.58 -11.71 -26.25
N MET A 336 -5.23 -12.91 -25.78
CA MET A 336 -4.61 -13.94 -26.63
C MET A 336 -5.56 -14.48 -27.68
N LEU A 337 -6.85 -14.60 -27.39
CA LEU A 337 -7.85 -14.97 -28.40
C LEU A 337 -7.99 -13.87 -29.46
N VAL A 338 -7.91 -12.60 -29.07
CA VAL A 338 -7.90 -11.46 -30.01
C VAL A 338 -6.68 -11.54 -30.91
N TYR A 339 -5.48 -11.74 -30.36
CA TYR A 339 -4.27 -11.93 -31.15
C TYR A 339 -4.41 -13.09 -32.15
N LYS A 340 -4.94 -14.23 -31.69
CA LYS A 340 -5.07 -15.45 -32.51
C LYS A 340 -6.10 -15.35 -33.66
N ASN A 341 -6.94 -14.30 -33.64
CA ASN A 341 -7.95 -14.07 -34.68
C ASN A 341 -7.33 -13.70 -36.03
N ASP A 342 -6.09 -13.22 -36.06
CA ASP A 342 -5.39 -12.80 -37.26
C ASP A 342 -4.02 -13.48 -37.40
N ILE A 343 -3.45 -13.41 -38.62
CA ILE A 343 -2.08 -13.85 -38.91
C ILE A 343 -1.17 -12.66 -38.79
N HIS A 344 -0.18 -12.76 -37.93
CA HIS A 344 0.79 -11.69 -37.67
C HIS A 344 2.15 -12.01 -38.28
N SER A 345 2.88 -10.98 -38.68
CA SER A 345 4.25 -11.05 -39.15
C SER A 345 5.18 -10.20 -38.26
N TYR A 346 6.49 -10.40 -38.40
CA TYR A 346 7.48 -9.59 -37.69
C TYR A 346 7.32 -8.07 -37.92
N ARG A 347 6.68 -7.66 -39.02
CA ARG A 347 6.44 -6.24 -39.37
C ARG A 347 5.34 -5.60 -38.52
N ASP A 348 4.47 -6.41 -37.94
CA ASP A 348 3.37 -5.94 -37.08
C ASP A 348 3.86 -5.67 -35.65
N PHE A 349 5.09 -6.06 -35.32
CA PHE A 349 5.66 -5.94 -33.98
C PHE A 349 6.52 -4.67 -33.79
N PRO A 350 6.47 -4.04 -32.61
CA PRO A 350 5.66 -4.39 -31.42
C PRO A 350 4.17 -4.17 -31.63
N LEU A 351 3.35 -5.19 -31.39
CA LEU A 351 1.89 -5.09 -31.41
C LEU A 351 1.38 -4.78 -30.00
N ARG A 352 0.87 -3.56 -29.78
CA ARG A 352 0.43 -3.07 -28.48
C ARG A 352 -1.09 -3.05 -28.40
N ILE A 353 -1.68 -3.92 -27.58
CA ILE A 353 -3.13 -4.07 -27.40
C ILE A 353 -3.49 -3.66 -25.97
N GLY A 354 -4.23 -2.57 -25.81
CA GLY A 354 -4.70 -2.05 -24.52
C GLY A 354 -6.17 -2.35 -24.26
N GLU A 355 -6.50 -2.60 -23.01
CA GLU A 355 -7.88 -2.82 -22.54
C GLU A 355 -8.10 -2.18 -21.16
N LEU A 356 -9.08 -1.28 -21.01
CA LEU A 356 -9.65 -0.99 -19.70
C LEU A 356 -10.59 -2.13 -19.32
N GLY A 357 -10.00 -3.21 -18.83
CA GLY A 357 -10.68 -4.49 -18.64
C GLY A 357 -11.31 -4.63 -17.26
N LEU A 358 -12.65 -4.80 -17.22
CA LEU A 358 -13.37 -5.06 -15.99
C LEU A 358 -13.16 -6.50 -15.54
N VAL A 359 -12.54 -6.69 -14.38
CA VAL A 359 -12.24 -7.99 -13.78
C VAL A 359 -12.87 -8.16 -12.41
N HIS A 360 -13.04 -9.41 -11.98
CA HIS A 360 -13.61 -9.73 -10.68
C HIS A 360 -12.73 -10.73 -9.94
N ARG A 361 -12.47 -10.47 -8.67
CA ARG A 361 -11.70 -11.38 -7.81
C ARG A 361 -12.43 -11.58 -6.50
N HIS A 362 -12.56 -12.84 -6.09
CA HIS A 362 -13.14 -13.19 -4.80
C HIS A 362 -12.13 -12.89 -3.69
N GLU A 363 -12.17 -11.67 -3.17
CA GLU A 363 -11.39 -11.26 -2.02
C GLU A 363 -12.10 -11.59 -0.72
N ALA A 364 -11.37 -12.05 0.28
CA ALA A 364 -11.92 -12.33 1.61
C ALA A 364 -12.53 -11.05 2.22
N SER A 365 -13.66 -11.18 2.93
CA SER A 365 -14.39 -10.04 3.49
C SER A 365 -13.54 -9.18 4.43
N GLY A 366 -12.67 -9.79 5.23
CA GLY A 366 -11.76 -9.09 6.14
C GLY A 366 -10.61 -8.33 5.46
N ALA A 367 -10.37 -8.60 4.16
CA ALA A 367 -9.33 -7.92 3.39
C ALA A 367 -9.85 -6.70 2.62
N LEU A 368 -11.17 -6.50 2.56
CA LEU A 368 -11.77 -5.39 1.81
C LEU A 368 -11.44 -4.04 2.45
N ASN A 369 -11.08 -3.05 1.62
CA ASN A 369 -10.69 -1.74 2.10
C ASN A 369 -11.03 -0.63 1.09
N GLY A 370 -12.25 -0.10 1.18
CA GLY A 370 -12.73 0.99 0.30
C GLY A 370 -12.45 0.71 -1.17
N LEU A 371 -11.74 1.63 -1.85
CA LEU A 371 -11.27 1.46 -3.24
C LEU A 371 -9.93 0.74 -3.34
N PHE A 372 -9.18 0.57 -2.25
CA PHE A 372 -7.86 -0.04 -2.27
C PHE A 372 -7.89 -1.56 -2.47
N ARG A 373 -8.93 -2.22 -1.96
CA ARG A 373 -9.14 -3.65 -2.15
C ARG A 373 -10.62 -3.97 -2.32
N VAL A 374 -10.97 -4.26 -3.56
CA VAL A 374 -12.34 -4.45 -4.05
C VAL A 374 -12.47 -5.80 -4.73
N ARG A 375 -13.70 -6.25 -4.95
CA ARG A 375 -14.03 -7.50 -5.66
C ARG A 375 -14.28 -7.31 -7.16
N ASN A 376 -14.49 -6.07 -7.59
CA ASN A 376 -14.73 -5.68 -8.97
C ASN A 376 -13.91 -4.42 -9.24
N PHE A 377 -13.05 -4.45 -10.26
CA PHE A 377 -12.22 -3.32 -10.64
C PHE A 377 -11.87 -3.33 -12.11
N THR A 378 -11.56 -2.15 -12.63
CA THR A 378 -11.10 -1.96 -14.00
C THR A 378 -9.59 -1.89 -14.03
N GLN A 379 -8.96 -2.90 -14.63
CA GLN A 379 -7.53 -2.92 -14.83
C GLN A 379 -7.16 -2.13 -16.09
N ASP A 380 -6.19 -1.25 -16.00
CA ASP A 380 -5.61 -0.53 -17.15
C ASP A 380 -4.56 -1.40 -17.86
N ASP A 381 -5.02 -2.48 -18.40
CA ASP A 381 -4.21 -3.59 -18.88
C ASP A 381 -3.74 -3.37 -20.33
N ALA A 382 -2.58 -3.89 -20.64
CA ALA A 382 -2.18 -4.08 -22.03
C ALA A 382 -1.28 -5.30 -22.20
N HIS A 383 -1.41 -5.90 -23.38
CA HIS A 383 -0.62 -7.02 -23.85
C HIS A 383 0.19 -6.58 -25.06
N ILE A 384 1.50 -6.65 -24.96
CA ILE A 384 2.41 -6.23 -26.03
C ILE A 384 3.12 -7.46 -26.55
N PHE A 385 2.93 -7.75 -27.83
CA PHE A 385 3.56 -8.89 -28.50
C PHE A 385 4.80 -8.37 -29.24
N ILE A 386 5.94 -9.01 -28.97
CA ILE A 386 7.26 -8.61 -29.45
C ILE A 386 8.10 -9.80 -29.87
N THR A 387 9.17 -9.51 -30.62
CA THR A 387 10.26 -10.47 -30.81
C THR A 387 11.25 -10.38 -29.65
N GLU A 388 12.16 -11.34 -29.55
CA GLU A 388 13.17 -11.36 -28.50
C GLU A 388 14.11 -10.13 -28.56
N GLU A 389 14.44 -9.68 -29.76
CA GLU A 389 15.33 -8.54 -30.01
C GLU A 389 14.69 -7.20 -29.59
N GLN A 390 13.37 -7.15 -29.47
CA GLN A 390 12.62 -5.94 -29.10
C GLN A 390 12.40 -5.78 -27.59
N ILE A 391 12.74 -6.78 -26.77
CA ILE A 391 12.44 -6.77 -25.31
C ILE A 391 12.99 -5.51 -24.65
N GLU A 392 14.26 -5.24 -24.87
CA GLU A 392 14.97 -4.14 -24.21
C GLU A 392 14.41 -2.77 -24.61
N GLU A 393 14.22 -2.54 -25.91
CA GLU A 393 13.68 -1.28 -26.40
C GLU A 393 12.27 -1.03 -25.90
N GLU A 394 11.41 -2.06 -25.90
CA GLU A 394 10.03 -1.91 -25.48
C GLU A 394 9.91 -1.68 -23.96
N ILE A 395 10.68 -2.40 -23.14
CA ILE A 395 10.75 -2.15 -21.69
C ILE A 395 11.22 -0.72 -21.42
N GLY A 396 12.23 -0.27 -22.16
CA GLY A 396 12.72 1.10 -22.06
C GLY A 396 11.64 2.15 -22.33
N ARG A 397 10.84 1.96 -23.38
CA ARG A 397 9.70 2.85 -23.71
C ARG A 397 8.60 2.84 -22.64
N LEU A 398 8.33 1.66 -22.08
CA LEU A 398 7.34 1.53 -21.00
C LEU A 398 7.78 2.30 -19.75
N ILE A 399 9.06 2.20 -19.38
CA ILE A 399 9.58 2.93 -18.22
C ILE A 399 9.46 4.46 -18.44
N ASP A 400 9.78 4.96 -19.65
CA ASP A 400 9.62 6.37 -19.98
C ASP A 400 8.15 6.82 -19.89
N LEU A 401 7.22 5.99 -20.36
CA LEU A 401 5.77 6.24 -20.25
C LEU A 401 5.32 6.30 -18.77
N TYR A 402 5.83 5.40 -17.92
CA TYR A 402 5.49 5.34 -16.51
C TYR A 402 6.05 6.57 -15.77
N ASP A 403 7.29 6.93 -16.05
CA ASP A 403 7.93 8.12 -15.47
C ASP A 403 7.14 9.40 -15.81
N TYR A 404 6.77 9.56 -17.09
CA TYR A 404 5.92 10.67 -17.53
C TYR A 404 4.60 10.72 -16.75
N VAL A 405 3.87 9.60 -16.68
CA VAL A 405 2.56 9.57 -16.05
C VAL A 405 2.63 9.83 -14.55
N TYR A 406 3.57 9.19 -13.84
CA TYR A 406 3.67 9.40 -12.40
C TYR A 406 4.10 10.81 -12.04
N LYS A 407 4.89 11.48 -12.86
CA LYS A 407 5.19 12.91 -12.74
C LYS A 407 3.94 13.79 -12.87
N VAL A 408 3.04 13.50 -13.82
CA VAL A 408 1.76 14.21 -13.97
C VAL A 408 0.94 14.18 -12.68
N PHE A 409 0.98 13.08 -11.95
CA PHE A 409 0.28 12.93 -10.66
C PHE A 409 1.13 13.31 -9.45
N GLN A 410 2.37 13.82 -9.64
CA GLN A 410 3.30 14.19 -8.56
C GLN A 410 3.63 13.00 -7.63
N LEU A 411 3.68 11.79 -8.19
CA LEU A 411 3.99 10.56 -7.47
C LEU A 411 5.43 10.14 -7.76
N SER A 412 6.24 9.98 -6.72
CA SER A 412 7.54 9.34 -6.82
C SER A 412 7.42 7.82 -6.76
N TYR A 413 8.43 7.08 -7.23
CA TYR A 413 8.41 5.62 -7.21
C TYR A 413 9.81 5.02 -7.13
N HIS A 414 9.88 3.74 -6.76
CA HIS A 414 11.03 2.88 -6.98
C HIS A 414 10.57 1.59 -7.67
N ILE A 415 11.52 0.84 -8.24
CA ILE A 415 11.24 -0.37 -8.99
C ILE A 415 11.79 -1.58 -8.23
N GLU A 416 11.00 -2.65 -8.17
CA GLU A 416 11.40 -3.95 -7.67
C GLU A 416 11.38 -4.97 -8.81
N LEU A 417 12.45 -5.78 -8.92
CA LEU A 417 12.49 -6.95 -9.81
C LEU A 417 12.05 -8.18 -9.02
N SER A 418 10.84 -8.65 -9.28
CA SER A 418 10.23 -9.81 -8.63
C SER A 418 10.50 -11.05 -9.46
N THR A 419 11.22 -12.01 -8.86
CA THR A 419 11.68 -13.23 -9.51
C THR A 419 10.72 -14.40 -9.32
N ARG A 420 11.04 -15.56 -9.88
CA ARG A 420 10.22 -16.77 -9.88
C ARG A 420 9.75 -17.15 -8.48
N PRO A 421 8.43 -17.42 -8.28
CA PRO A 421 7.90 -17.97 -7.04
C PRO A 421 8.56 -19.32 -6.70
N LEU A 422 8.71 -19.62 -5.40
CA LEU A 422 9.23 -20.91 -4.94
C LEU A 422 8.25 -22.04 -5.27
N ASP A 423 6.96 -21.76 -5.12
CA ASP A 423 5.85 -22.68 -5.38
C ASP A 423 4.91 -22.07 -6.42
N LYS A 424 4.12 -22.90 -7.10
CA LYS A 424 3.05 -22.48 -8.01
C LYS A 424 3.51 -21.58 -9.19
N TYR A 425 4.39 -22.09 -10.03
CA TYR A 425 4.75 -21.46 -11.29
C TYR A 425 4.61 -22.43 -12.46
N ILE A 426 4.56 -21.92 -13.69
CA ILE A 426 4.52 -22.68 -14.94
C ILE A 426 5.80 -22.47 -15.76
N GLY A 427 6.12 -23.42 -16.65
CA GLY A 427 7.28 -23.37 -17.55
C GLY A 427 8.57 -23.89 -16.93
N GLU A 428 9.62 -23.93 -17.75
CA GLU A 428 10.93 -24.44 -17.40
C GLU A 428 11.77 -23.38 -16.67
N ILE A 429 12.62 -23.81 -15.74
CA ILE A 429 13.51 -22.92 -14.97
C ILE A 429 14.38 -22.07 -15.91
N ALA A 430 14.94 -22.69 -16.96
CA ALA A 430 15.77 -21.98 -17.94
C ALA A 430 15.04 -20.83 -18.66
N THR A 431 13.72 -20.96 -18.88
CA THR A 431 12.88 -19.90 -19.43
C THR A 431 12.74 -18.75 -18.45
N TRP A 432 12.58 -19.06 -17.16
CA TRP A 432 12.53 -18.06 -16.09
C TRP A 432 13.84 -17.30 -15.96
N ASP A 433 14.98 -18.02 -15.90
CA ASP A 433 16.32 -17.41 -15.78
C ASP A 433 16.60 -16.46 -16.97
N LYS A 434 16.19 -16.85 -18.19
CA LYS A 434 16.28 -16.00 -19.38
C LYS A 434 15.43 -14.74 -19.26
N ALA A 435 14.19 -14.87 -18.79
CA ALA A 435 13.26 -13.76 -18.64
C ALA A 435 13.70 -12.79 -17.54
N GLU A 436 14.12 -13.30 -16.38
CA GLU A 436 14.65 -12.50 -15.27
C GLU A 436 15.88 -11.70 -15.70
N LYS A 437 16.82 -12.36 -16.41
CA LYS A 437 18.00 -11.72 -16.95
C LYS A 437 17.65 -10.63 -17.96
N ALA A 438 16.70 -10.86 -18.86
CA ALA A 438 16.27 -9.86 -19.84
C ALA A 438 15.70 -8.59 -19.19
N LEU A 439 14.92 -8.73 -18.09
CA LEU A 439 14.44 -7.59 -17.30
C LEU A 439 15.59 -6.85 -16.62
N ALA A 440 16.53 -7.57 -16.00
CA ALA A 440 17.70 -6.97 -15.35
C ALA A 440 18.58 -6.21 -16.35
N ASP A 441 18.93 -6.84 -17.49
CA ASP A 441 19.75 -6.26 -18.54
C ASP A 441 19.12 -4.95 -19.09
N ALA A 442 17.78 -4.93 -19.28
CA ALA A 442 17.06 -3.74 -19.74
C ALA A 442 17.15 -2.59 -18.73
N MET A 443 17.06 -2.88 -17.42
CA MET A 443 17.19 -1.88 -16.36
C MET A 443 18.62 -1.34 -16.27
N GLU A 444 19.61 -2.24 -16.27
CA GLU A 444 21.03 -1.88 -16.17
C GLU A 444 21.48 -1.01 -17.36
N LYS A 445 21.06 -1.34 -18.58
CA LYS A 445 21.39 -0.56 -19.77
C LYS A 445 20.80 0.86 -19.73
N LYS A 446 19.62 1.03 -19.14
CA LYS A 446 19.04 2.35 -18.89
C LYS A 446 19.67 3.07 -17.68
N GLY A 447 20.53 2.42 -16.91
CA GLY A 447 21.11 2.98 -15.69
C GLY A 447 20.09 3.17 -14.56
N ILE A 448 18.98 2.41 -14.56
CA ILE A 448 17.91 2.51 -13.58
C ILE A 448 18.18 1.55 -12.43
N LYS A 449 18.14 2.08 -11.21
CA LYS A 449 18.29 1.27 -9.98
C LYS A 449 16.99 0.52 -9.68
N TYR A 450 17.14 -0.72 -9.28
CA TYR A 450 16.02 -1.56 -8.81
C TYR A 450 16.42 -2.34 -7.56
N VAL A 451 15.42 -2.81 -6.82
CA VAL A 451 15.59 -3.71 -5.67
C VAL A 451 15.18 -5.11 -6.10
N LEU A 452 15.98 -6.13 -5.75
CA LEU A 452 15.61 -7.51 -6.00
C LEU A 452 14.57 -7.96 -4.97
N ASN A 453 13.45 -8.51 -5.45
CA ASN A 453 12.37 -9.07 -4.62
C ASN A 453 12.16 -10.55 -4.97
N PRO A 454 12.91 -11.48 -4.32
CA PRO A 454 12.88 -12.90 -4.67
C PRO A 454 11.54 -13.55 -4.36
N GLY A 455 10.99 -14.30 -5.33
CA GLY A 455 9.82 -15.14 -5.12
C GLY A 455 8.46 -14.47 -5.31
N ASP A 456 8.42 -13.18 -5.64
CA ASP A 456 7.16 -12.41 -5.78
C ASP A 456 6.70 -12.25 -7.25
N GLY A 457 7.28 -13.01 -8.19
CA GLY A 457 6.88 -13.04 -9.60
C GLY A 457 5.45 -13.55 -9.79
N ALA A 458 4.86 -13.29 -10.96
CA ALA A 458 3.60 -13.91 -11.34
C ALA A 458 3.82 -15.41 -11.63
N PHE A 459 2.77 -16.24 -11.57
CA PHE A 459 2.94 -17.67 -11.79
C PHE A 459 3.42 -18.03 -13.22
N TYR A 460 3.34 -17.10 -14.17
CA TYR A 460 3.72 -17.27 -15.58
C TYR A 460 4.97 -16.49 -16.00
N GLY A 461 5.49 -15.57 -15.20
CA GLY A 461 6.69 -14.80 -15.53
C GLY A 461 7.16 -13.83 -14.46
N PRO A 462 8.45 -13.40 -14.53
CA PRO A 462 8.99 -12.38 -13.65
C PRO A 462 8.42 -10.99 -13.97
N LYS A 463 8.53 -10.06 -13.03
CA LYS A 463 7.95 -8.72 -13.19
C LYS A 463 8.81 -7.60 -12.61
N LEU A 464 8.67 -6.42 -13.22
CA LEU A 464 9.08 -5.15 -12.64
C LEU A 464 7.85 -4.53 -11.95
N ASP A 465 7.91 -4.37 -10.64
CA ASP A 465 6.86 -3.73 -9.84
C ASP A 465 7.23 -2.28 -9.54
N PHE A 466 6.36 -1.35 -9.94
CA PHE A 466 6.50 0.07 -9.64
C PHE A 466 5.79 0.37 -8.33
N LYS A 467 6.58 0.66 -7.31
CA LYS A 467 6.13 0.99 -5.96
C LYS A 467 5.99 2.51 -5.84
N LEU A 468 4.77 3.01 -5.95
CA LEU A 468 4.47 4.44 -5.86
C LEU A 468 4.52 4.91 -4.42
N LYS A 469 5.08 6.09 -4.20
CA LYS A 469 5.12 6.75 -2.91
C LYS A 469 4.17 7.95 -2.93
N ASP A 470 3.18 7.96 -2.03
CA ASP A 470 2.22 9.05 -1.90
C ASP A 470 2.74 10.20 -1.01
N SER A 471 1.95 11.28 -0.90
CA SER A 471 2.27 12.45 -0.08
C SER A 471 2.41 12.16 1.44
N MET A 472 2.01 10.97 1.86
CA MET A 472 2.13 10.50 3.25
C MET A 472 3.24 9.45 3.42
N ASN A 473 4.13 9.34 2.42
CA ASN A 473 5.23 8.38 2.36
C ASN A 473 4.82 6.89 2.36
N ARG A 474 3.53 6.58 2.12
CA ARG A 474 3.09 5.18 1.98
C ARG A 474 3.44 4.65 0.60
N ILE A 475 3.76 3.36 0.55
CA ILE A 475 4.17 2.68 -0.67
C ILE A 475 2.99 1.87 -1.23
N TRP A 476 2.71 2.04 -2.52
CA TRP A 476 1.63 1.39 -3.24
C TRP A 476 2.15 0.67 -4.47
N GLN A 477 1.93 -0.62 -4.55
CA GLN A 477 2.17 -1.36 -5.79
C GLN A 477 1.03 -1.06 -6.77
N CYS A 478 1.35 -0.36 -7.86
CA CYS A 478 0.40 0.01 -8.91
C CYS A 478 0.86 -0.48 -10.27
N GLY A 479 1.93 0.11 -10.80
CA GLY A 479 2.44 -0.28 -12.11
C GLY A 479 3.17 -1.62 -12.09
N THR A 480 3.01 -2.39 -13.16
CA THR A 480 3.76 -3.63 -13.36
C THR A 480 4.12 -3.81 -14.83
N ILE A 481 5.28 -4.40 -15.11
CA ILE A 481 5.67 -4.92 -16.42
C ILE A 481 6.09 -6.36 -16.20
N GLN A 482 5.41 -7.31 -16.84
CA GLN A 482 5.63 -8.75 -16.64
C GLN A 482 6.06 -9.38 -17.97
N LEU A 483 7.19 -10.05 -17.98
CA LEU A 483 7.71 -10.73 -19.17
C LEU A 483 7.23 -12.17 -19.18
N ASP A 484 6.44 -12.53 -20.19
CA ASP A 484 5.80 -13.82 -20.34
C ASP A 484 6.23 -14.54 -21.62
N MET A 485 6.88 -15.68 -21.44
CA MET A 485 7.26 -16.60 -22.50
C MET A 485 6.42 -17.90 -22.47
N ASN A 486 5.57 -18.08 -21.44
CA ASN A 486 4.85 -19.32 -21.17
C ASN A 486 3.44 -19.33 -21.77
N LEU A 487 2.65 -18.28 -21.55
CA LEU A 487 1.27 -18.23 -22.04
C LEU A 487 1.18 -18.19 -23.58
N PRO A 488 2.04 -17.46 -24.32
CA PRO A 488 2.06 -17.55 -25.79
C PRO A 488 2.25 -18.97 -26.32
N GLU A 489 3.04 -19.81 -25.64
CA GLU A 489 3.18 -21.23 -25.96
C GLU A 489 1.91 -22.03 -25.70
N ARG A 490 1.30 -21.87 -24.53
CA ARG A 490 0.07 -22.57 -24.15
C ARG A 490 -1.12 -22.27 -25.06
N PHE A 491 -1.19 -21.05 -25.58
CA PHE A 491 -2.21 -20.64 -26.56
C PHE A 491 -1.83 -20.92 -28.01
N ASP A 492 -0.66 -21.49 -28.26
CA ASP A 492 -0.11 -21.73 -29.60
C ASP A 492 -0.13 -20.46 -30.46
N LEU A 493 0.34 -19.32 -29.91
CA LEU A 493 0.46 -18.08 -30.66
C LEU A 493 1.69 -18.14 -31.56
N ASN A 494 1.58 -17.61 -32.79
CA ASN A 494 2.68 -17.60 -33.73
C ASN A 494 2.71 -16.32 -34.54
N TYR A 495 3.90 -15.94 -35.03
CA TYR A 495 4.09 -14.91 -36.04
C TYR A 495 5.02 -15.42 -37.15
N ILE A 496 4.95 -14.80 -38.33
CA ILE A 496 5.79 -15.15 -39.49
C ILE A 496 7.03 -14.27 -39.47
N THR A 497 8.20 -14.88 -39.45
CA THR A 497 9.51 -14.19 -39.52
C THR A 497 9.79 -13.64 -40.92
N GLU A 498 10.86 -12.88 -41.07
CA GLU A 498 11.33 -12.40 -42.39
C GLU A 498 11.69 -13.54 -43.34
N THR A 499 12.16 -14.68 -42.80
CA THR A 499 12.47 -15.88 -43.57
C THR A 499 11.24 -16.74 -43.91
N GLY A 500 10.04 -16.35 -43.46
CA GLY A 500 8.78 -17.10 -43.68
C GLY A 500 8.54 -18.24 -42.69
N GLU A 501 9.38 -18.37 -41.66
CA GLU A 501 9.21 -19.37 -40.61
C GLU A 501 8.21 -18.89 -39.54
N LYS A 502 7.52 -19.83 -38.90
CA LYS A 502 6.71 -19.55 -37.73
C LYS A 502 7.53 -19.52 -36.47
N LYS A 503 7.47 -18.42 -35.73
CA LYS A 503 8.08 -18.29 -34.41
C LYS A 503 7.05 -17.88 -33.36
N ARG A 504 7.36 -18.14 -32.09
CA ARG A 504 6.56 -17.79 -30.94
C ARG A 504 6.84 -16.34 -30.54
N PRO A 505 5.81 -15.47 -30.36
CA PRO A 505 6.03 -14.14 -29.81
C PRO A 505 6.33 -14.22 -28.31
N ILE A 506 7.03 -13.22 -27.81
CA ILE A 506 7.14 -12.92 -26.39
C ILE A 506 6.05 -11.91 -26.05
N MET A 507 5.47 -12.01 -24.87
CA MET A 507 4.42 -11.12 -24.44
C MET A 507 4.85 -10.33 -23.19
N LEU A 508 4.63 -9.02 -23.21
CA LEU A 508 4.68 -8.17 -22.03
C LEU A 508 3.25 -7.90 -21.56
N HIS A 509 2.93 -8.27 -20.33
CA HIS A 509 1.75 -7.78 -19.64
C HIS A 509 2.13 -6.50 -18.91
N ARG A 510 1.32 -5.49 -18.99
CA ARG A 510 1.58 -4.28 -18.23
C ARG A 510 0.31 -3.59 -17.75
N ALA A 511 0.37 -3.04 -16.56
CA ALA A 511 -0.60 -2.11 -16.02
C ALA A 511 0.16 -0.90 -15.47
N LEU A 512 -0.34 0.32 -15.71
CA LEU A 512 0.30 1.55 -15.28
C LEU A 512 -0.30 2.05 -13.95
N PHE A 513 -1.64 2.08 -13.87
CA PHE A 513 -2.37 2.42 -12.65
C PHE A 513 -2.60 1.20 -11.74
N GLY A 514 -2.52 0.00 -12.30
CA GLY A 514 -2.90 -1.26 -11.68
C GLY A 514 -4.41 -1.49 -11.75
N SER A 515 -5.19 -0.69 -11.03
CA SER A 515 -6.64 -0.57 -11.22
C SER A 515 -7.08 0.88 -11.08
N ILE A 516 -8.08 1.27 -11.85
CA ILE A 516 -8.68 2.61 -11.82
C ILE A 516 -9.19 2.92 -10.42
N GLU A 517 -9.86 1.97 -9.78
CA GLU A 517 -10.43 2.12 -8.43
C GLU A 517 -9.34 2.41 -7.39
N ARG A 518 -8.31 1.57 -7.34
CA ARG A 518 -7.20 1.72 -6.40
C ARG A 518 -6.42 3.02 -6.65
N PHE A 519 -6.16 3.34 -7.89
CA PHE A 519 -5.44 4.56 -8.25
C PHE A 519 -6.25 5.83 -7.89
N ILE A 520 -7.56 5.85 -8.14
CA ILE A 520 -8.43 6.94 -7.66
C ILE A 520 -8.41 7.04 -6.14
N GLY A 521 -8.46 5.92 -5.43
CA GLY A 521 -8.31 5.91 -3.97
C GLY A 521 -7.01 6.56 -3.50
N ILE A 522 -5.89 6.23 -4.16
CA ILE A 522 -4.57 6.84 -3.91
C ILE A 522 -4.62 8.34 -4.19
N LEU A 523 -5.17 8.78 -5.33
CA LEU A 523 -5.26 10.19 -5.68
C LEU A 523 -6.15 10.99 -4.71
N ILE A 524 -7.26 10.42 -4.22
CA ILE A 524 -8.10 11.07 -3.20
C ILE A 524 -7.27 11.39 -1.95
N GLU A 525 -6.49 10.43 -1.47
CA GLU A 525 -5.67 10.60 -0.26
C GLU A 525 -4.41 11.45 -0.53
N HIS A 526 -3.76 11.27 -1.68
CA HIS A 526 -2.59 12.04 -2.09
C HIS A 526 -2.88 13.54 -2.17
N PHE A 527 -3.96 13.91 -2.85
CA PHE A 527 -4.40 15.30 -2.99
C PHE A 527 -5.32 15.77 -1.84
N ALA A 528 -5.59 14.93 -0.83
CA ALA A 528 -6.56 15.24 0.24
C ALA A 528 -7.93 15.70 -0.32
N GLY A 529 -8.36 15.16 -1.46
CA GLY A 529 -9.58 15.52 -2.18
C GLY A 529 -9.52 16.84 -2.99
N ALA A 530 -8.44 17.63 -2.87
CA ALA A 530 -8.23 18.85 -3.66
C ALA A 530 -7.51 18.50 -4.96
N PHE A 531 -8.24 17.89 -5.89
CA PHE A 531 -7.70 17.43 -7.16
C PHE A 531 -7.15 18.59 -8.03
N PRO A 532 -6.13 18.32 -8.86
CA PRO A 532 -5.74 19.22 -9.95
C PRO A 532 -6.94 19.61 -10.81
N LEU A 533 -6.93 20.82 -11.36
CA LEU A 533 -8.08 21.41 -12.04
C LEU A 533 -8.66 20.50 -13.13
N TRP A 534 -7.82 19.86 -13.93
CA TRP A 534 -8.26 18.98 -15.02
C TRP A 534 -8.99 17.71 -14.52
N LEU A 535 -8.65 17.20 -13.34
CA LEU A 535 -9.28 16.03 -12.71
C LEU A 535 -10.53 16.40 -11.91
N ALA A 536 -10.58 17.61 -11.32
CA ALA A 536 -11.63 18.01 -10.39
C ALA A 536 -13.04 17.81 -10.96
N PRO A 537 -13.95 17.10 -10.28
CA PRO A 537 -15.32 16.90 -10.76
C PRO A 537 -16.08 18.21 -10.97
N LYS A 538 -15.89 19.17 -10.06
CA LYS A 538 -16.36 20.55 -10.15
C LYS A 538 -15.12 21.43 -10.17
N GLN A 539 -14.91 22.15 -11.27
CA GLN A 539 -13.73 23.02 -11.42
C GLN A 539 -13.99 24.42 -10.87
N ILE A 540 -15.21 24.90 -11.07
CA ILE A 540 -15.61 26.26 -10.71
C ILE A 540 -17.01 26.24 -10.09
N VAL A 541 -17.19 27.01 -9.01
CA VAL A 541 -18.50 27.39 -8.52
C VAL A 541 -18.68 28.89 -8.61
N ILE A 542 -19.82 29.34 -9.12
CA ILE A 542 -20.18 30.76 -9.18
C ILE A 542 -21.20 31.05 -8.08
N ILE A 543 -20.92 32.05 -7.25
CA ILE A 543 -21.76 32.48 -6.13
C ILE A 543 -22.28 33.90 -6.41
N PRO A 544 -23.56 34.08 -6.78
CA PRO A 544 -24.17 35.41 -6.86
C PRO A 544 -24.36 35.96 -5.43
N VAL A 545 -23.89 37.19 -5.20
CA VAL A 545 -24.03 37.91 -3.91
C VAL A 545 -25.50 38.16 -3.59
N ASN A 546 -26.28 38.56 -4.60
CA ASN A 546 -27.71 38.69 -4.52
C ASN A 546 -28.35 37.89 -5.67
N HIS A 547 -29.29 37.03 -5.33
CA HIS A 547 -29.93 36.13 -6.29
C HIS A 547 -30.59 36.93 -7.43
N ASP A 548 -31.47 37.89 -7.11
CA ASP A 548 -32.27 38.58 -8.10
C ASP A 548 -31.45 39.50 -8.99
N ALA A 549 -30.45 40.17 -8.41
CA ALA A 549 -29.62 41.13 -9.14
C ALA A 549 -28.50 40.46 -9.98
N HIS A 550 -27.92 39.35 -9.53
CA HIS A 550 -26.67 38.85 -10.12
C HIS A 550 -26.81 37.48 -10.80
N LEU A 551 -27.93 36.75 -10.61
CA LEU A 551 -28.10 35.42 -11.19
C LEU A 551 -28.00 35.39 -12.72
N GLN A 552 -28.51 36.41 -13.38
CA GLN A 552 -28.44 36.52 -14.84
C GLN A 552 -26.98 36.58 -15.32
N TYR A 553 -26.14 37.35 -14.64
CA TYR A 553 -24.72 37.47 -14.99
C TYR A 553 -23.97 36.18 -14.64
N ALA A 554 -24.31 35.52 -13.51
CA ALA A 554 -23.76 34.20 -13.17
C ALA A 554 -24.08 33.16 -14.25
N LYS A 555 -25.30 33.12 -14.78
CA LYS A 555 -25.72 32.24 -15.90
C LYS A 555 -25.00 32.57 -17.22
N TYR A 556 -24.74 33.83 -17.47
CA TYR A 556 -23.93 34.24 -18.61
C TYR A 556 -22.50 33.69 -18.51
N LEU A 557 -21.84 33.86 -17.35
CA LEU A 557 -20.51 33.30 -17.09
C LEU A 557 -20.51 31.77 -17.16
N GLU A 558 -21.50 31.11 -16.58
CA GLU A 558 -21.66 29.67 -16.68
C GLU A 558 -21.69 29.21 -18.15
N THR A 559 -22.47 29.91 -18.98
CA THR A 559 -22.59 29.57 -20.40
C THR A 559 -21.25 29.73 -21.15
N LEU A 560 -20.50 30.80 -20.85
CA LEU A 560 -19.18 31.01 -21.44
C LEU A 560 -18.17 29.93 -21.05
N LEU A 561 -18.13 29.59 -19.76
CA LEU A 561 -17.22 28.57 -19.23
C LEU A 561 -17.56 27.18 -19.78
N ARG A 562 -18.85 26.81 -19.84
CA ARG A 562 -19.29 25.52 -20.40
C ARG A 562 -18.96 25.36 -21.88
N LYS A 563 -19.01 26.45 -22.68
CA LYS A 563 -18.57 26.46 -24.10
C LYS A 563 -17.09 26.16 -24.29
N LYS A 564 -16.31 26.27 -23.22
CA LYS A 564 -14.87 25.93 -23.16
C LYS A 564 -14.60 24.62 -22.44
N ASP A 565 -15.62 23.76 -22.33
CA ASP A 565 -15.57 22.44 -21.63
C ASP A 565 -15.16 22.52 -20.14
N ILE A 566 -15.36 23.70 -19.51
CA ILE A 566 -15.08 23.89 -18.09
C ILE A 566 -16.30 23.46 -17.27
N ARG A 567 -16.07 22.60 -16.26
CA ARG A 567 -17.11 22.07 -15.36
C ARG A 567 -17.45 23.11 -14.29
N VAL A 568 -18.52 23.83 -14.50
CA VAL A 568 -18.97 24.93 -13.67
C VAL A 568 -20.37 24.68 -13.12
N THR A 569 -20.62 25.15 -11.89
CA THR A 569 -21.93 25.13 -11.24
C THR A 569 -22.22 26.50 -10.63
N ILE A 570 -23.51 26.85 -10.52
CA ILE A 570 -23.94 28.06 -9.80
C ILE A 570 -24.51 27.63 -8.46
N ASP A 571 -24.09 28.28 -7.38
CA ASP A 571 -24.73 28.14 -6.07
C ASP A 571 -25.73 29.30 -5.86
N ASP A 572 -26.94 29.08 -6.32
CA ASP A 572 -28.05 30.03 -6.25
C ASP A 572 -28.97 29.83 -5.03
N ARG A 573 -28.59 28.94 -4.11
CA ARG A 573 -29.39 28.68 -2.89
C ARG A 573 -29.55 29.95 -2.05
N ASP A 574 -30.67 30.04 -1.35
CA ASP A 574 -30.90 31.11 -0.37
C ASP A 574 -30.12 30.87 0.93
N GLN A 575 -28.82 31.13 0.87
CA GLN A 575 -27.88 30.98 1.97
C GLN A 575 -26.90 32.17 2.01
N LYS A 576 -26.37 32.46 3.20
CA LYS A 576 -25.38 33.53 3.36
C LYS A 576 -24.13 33.25 2.51
N MET A 577 -23.60 34.28 1.86
CA MET A 577 -22.40 34.19 0.99
C MET A 577 -21.22 33.48 1.69
N ASN A 578 -20.93 33.84 2.95
CA ASN A 578 -19.84 33.22 3.70
C ASN A 578 -20.04 31.71 3.91
N TYR A 579 -21.28 31.27 4.04
CA TYR A 579 -21.61 29.84 4.12
C TYR A 579 -21.33 29.13 2.79
N LYS A 580 -21.76 29.70 1.68
CA LYS A 580 -21.51 29.16 0.33
C LYS A 580 -20.01 29.10 0.03
N ILE A 581 -19.24 30.14 0.35
CA ILE A 581 -17.77 30.15 0.20
C ILE A 581 -17.14 29.06 1.06
N ARG A 582 -17.55 28.94 2.32
CA ARG A 582 -17.02 27.87 3.20
C ARG A 582 -17.34 26.49 2.67
N GLU A 583 -18.55 26.29 2.15
CA GLU A 583 -18.94 25.00 1.56
C GLU A 583 -18.13 24.67 0.32
N SER A 584 -17.87 25.64 -0.58
CA SER A 584 -17.01 25.42 -1.73
C SER A 584 -15.59 24.99 -1.33
N GLN A 585 -15.04 25.60 -0.27
CA GLN A 585 -13.75 25.20 0.29
C GLN A 585 -13.79 23.79 0.90
N THR A 586 -14.87 23.44 1.62
CA THR A 586 -15.06 22.11 2.19
C THR A 586 -15.19 21.04 1.09
N LYS A 587 -15.90 21.35 0.00
CA LYS A 587 -16.06 20.49 -1.18
C LYS A 587 -14.83 20.50 -2.10
N LYS A 588 -13.74 21.18 -1.70
CA LYS A 588 -12.46 21.20 -2.42
C LYS A 588 -12.56 21.69 -3.87
N ILE A 589 -13.49 22.63 -4.16
CA ILE A 589 -13.66 23.18 -5.50
C ILE A 589 -12.50 24.11 -5.80
N PRO A 590 -11.73 23.91 -6.91
CA PRO A 590 -10.53 24.69 -7.21
C PRO A 590 -10.75 26.19 -7.26
N TYR A 591 -11.83 26.64 -7.92
CA TYR A 591 -12.12 28.08 -8.08
C TYR A 591 -13.52 28.43 -7.61
N THR A 592 -13.62 29.47 -6.80
CA THR A 592 -14.89 30.07 -6.36
C THR A 592 -15.00 31.47 -6.93
N ILE A 593 -15.91 31.70 -7.89
CA ILE A 593 -16.21 33.00 -8.48
C ILE A 593 -17.31 33.67 -7.65
N ILE A 594 -17.11 34.91 -7.28
CA ILE A 594 -18.08 35.73 -6.56
C ILE A 594 -18.56 36.82 -7.54
N VAL A 595 -19.87 36.97 -7.66
CA VAL A 595 -20.50 37.92 -8.60
C VAL A 595 -21.34 38.90 -7.83
N GLY A 596 -20.94 40.15 -7.87
CA GLY A 596 -21.66 41.33 -7.34
C GLY A 596 -21.91 42.40 -8.39
N ASP A 597 -22.31 43.58 -7.94
CA ASP A 597 -22.58 44.74 -8.82
C ASP A 597 -21.35 45.12 -9.63
N GLN A 598 -20.17 45.20 -9.02
CA GLN A 598 -18.93 45.60 -9.68
C GLN A 598 -18.52 44.65 -10.81
N GLU A 599 -18.62 43.34 -10.58
CA GLU A 599 -18.29 42.32 -11.57
C GLU A 599 -19.27 42.41 -12.76
N LYS A 600 -20.56 42.58 -12.47
CA LYS A 600 -21.61 42.70 -13.48
C LYS A 600 -21.44 43.98 -14.34
N GLU A 601 -21.23 45.13 -13.71
CA GLU A 601 -21.08 46.44 -14.41
C GLU A 601 -19.81 46.51 -15.25
N ASN A 602 -18.69 45.99 -14.73
CA ASN A 602 -17.39 46.07 -15.39
C ASN A 602 -17.07 44.84 -16.27
N GLN A 603 -17.98 43.85 -16.38
CA GLN A 603 -17.79 42.62 -17.14
C GLN A 603 -16.51 41.89 -16.70
N LYS A 604 -16.29 41.76 -15.37
CA LYS A 604 -15.12 41.13 -14.75
C LYS A 604 -15.49 39.90 -13.96
N ILE A 605 -14.46 39.14 -13.56
CA ILE A 605 -14.54 37.99 -12.68
C ILE A 605 -13.70 38.28 -11.44
N THR A 606 -14.28 38.12 -10.26
CA THR A 606 -13.55 38.04 -8.98
C THR A 606 -13.62 36.63 -8.48
N TYR A 607 -12.45 35.99 -8.25
CA TYR A 607 -12.38 34.61 -7.82
C TYR A 607 -11.45 34.43 -6.62
N ARG A 608 -11.62 33.28 -5.93
CA ARG A 608 -10.71 32.74 -4.93
C ARG A 608 -10.27 31.33 -5.33
N HIS A 609 -9.00 31.04 -5.16
CA HIS A 609 -8.49 29.69 -5.30
C HIS A 609 -8.75 28.88 -4.02
N HIS A 610 -8.92 27.55 -4.13
CA HIS A 610 -9.02 26.65 -2.98
C HIS A 610 -7.80 26.81 -2.08
N GLY A 611 -8.03 26.86 -0.75
CA GLY A 611 -6.96 27.05 0.25
C GLY A 611 -6.46 28.48 0.41
N SER A 612 -6.92 29.45 -0.44
CA SER A 612 -6.57 30.87 -0.33
C SER A 612 -7.76 31.70 0.12
N ASN A 613 -7.46 32.73 0.95
CA ASN A 613 -8.42 33.77 1.31
C ASN A 613 -8.33 35.01 0.40
N GLU A 614 -7.36 35.05 -0.49
CA GLU A 614 -7.13 36.15 -1.41
C GLU A 614 -8.19 36.15 -2.53
N SER A 615 -8.72 37.35 -2.87
CA SER A 615 -9.64 37.53 -3.96
C SER A 615 -8.90 38.28 -5.10
N ILE A 616 -8.94 37.70 -6.28
CA ILE A 616 -8.29 38.22 -7.48
C ILE A 616 -9.37 38.62 -8.48
N THR A 617 -9.26 39.84 -9.05
CA THR A 617 -10.20 40.37 -10.06
C THR A 617 -9.46 40.55 -11.37
N MET A 618 -10.04 40.02 -12.47
CA MET A 618 -9.50 40.15 -13.82
C MET A 618 -10.61 40.18 -14.87
N SER A 619 -10.26 40.40 -16.12
CA SER A 619 -11.25 40.32 -17.23
C SER A 619 -11.67 38.85 -17.46
N ILE A 620 -12.83 38.68 -18.11
CA ILE A 620 -13.34 37.34 -18.46
C ILE A 620 -12.35 36.60 -19.36
N ASP A 621 -11.76 37.30 -20.35
CA ASP A 621 -10.84 36.68 -21.31
C ASP A 621 -9.52 36.25 -20.65
N GLU A 622 -8.96 37.07 -19.76
CA GLU A 622 -7.76 36.67 -18.97
C GLU A 622 -8.03 35.46 -18.10
N PHE A 623 -9.19 35.41 -17.44
CA PHE A 623 -9.58 34.28 -16.62
C PHE A 623 -9.74 32.99 -17.45
N LEU A 624 -10.43 33.07 -18.58
CA LEU A 624 -10.60 31.93 -19.49
C LEU A 624 -9.26 31.42 -20.00
N LEU A 625 -8.36 32.31 -20.39
CA LEU A 625 -7.02 31.94 -20.84
C LEU A 625 -6.21 31.25 -19.72
N MET A 626 -6.25 31.82 -18.52
CA MET A 626 -5.58 31.25 -17.34
C MET A 626 -6.08 29.82 -17.05
N ILE A 627 -7.40 29.62 -16.98
CA ILE A 627 -8.01 28.30 -16.70
C ILE A 627 -7.70 27.30 -17.81
N GLN A 628 -7.77 27.72 -19.08
CA GLN A 628 -7.43 26.84 -20.21
C GLN A 628 -5.95 26.42 -20.17
N ASN A 629 -5.05 27.35 -19.89
CA ASN A 629 -3.63 27.07 -19.74
C ASN A 629 -3.38 26.09 -18.58
N GLU A 630 -4.01 26.28 -17.42
CA GLU A 630 -3.86 25.36 -16.28
C GLU A 630 -4.39 23.97 -16.61
N ILE A 631 -5.49 23.84 -17.34
CA ILE A 631 -5.99 22.55 -17.81
C ILE A 631 -5.04 21.92 -18.84
N CYS A 632 -4.45 22.73 -19.74
CA CYS A 632 -3.55 22.26 -20.80
C CYS A 632 -2.12 21.97 -20.33
N LEU A 633 -1.58 22.72 -19.35
CA LEU A 633 -0.21 22.56 -18.83
C LEU A 633 0.07 21.15 -18.26
N LEU A 634 -0.96 20.43 -17.85
CA LEU A 634 -0.84 19.04 -17.39
C LEU A 634 -0.67 18.02 -18.53
N TYR A 635 -0.89 18.46 -19.79
CA TYR A 635 -0.64 17.65 -20.99
C TYR A 635 0.70 17.99 -21.66
N THR A 636 1.44 18.98 -21.16
CA THR A 636 2.76 19.38 -21.67
C THR A 636 3.80 19.22 -20.57
N SER A 637 4.94 18.67 -20.92
CA SER A 637 6.03 18.21 -20.07
C SER A 637 6.84 19.28 -19.33
N ASP A 638 6.32 20.49 -19.12
CA ASP A 638 7.05 21.60 -18.51
C ASP A 638 6.57 21.95 -17.09
N ALA A 639 6.23 20.92 -16.30
CA ALA A 639 6.20 21.05 -14.85
C ALA A 639 7.57 20.60 -14.31
N ALA A 640 8.58 21.46 -14.52
CA ALA A 640 9.88 21.36 -13.88
C ALA A 640 9.82 21.89 -12.45
#